data_3f9f20132735ebc742ba6daf340e2ce5
#
_entry.id   3f9f20132735ebc742ba6daf340e2ce5
#
_cell.length_a   1.000
_cell.length_b   1.000
_cell.length_c   1.000
_cell.angle_alpha   90.00
_cell.angle_beta   90.00
_cell.angle_gamma   90.00
#
_symmetry.space_group_name_H-M   'P 1'
#
loop_
_entity.id
_entity.type
_entity.pdbx_description
1 polymer ?
#
loop_
_entity_poly.entity_id
_entity_poly.type
_entity_poly.pdbx_seq_one_letter_code
_entity_poly.pdbx_strand_id
1 'polypeptide(L)'
;MKLGVCYYPEHWPKTRWREDAEHMQRIGIEYVRIGEFSWSTIEPTPGELHWEWLDESLEILHSHGLKVILGTPTATPPKWLVDRHPSMLAKDEQGRVRNFGSRRHYTFASLEYREECRRIVTMMAERYGQHPAVASWQTDNEFGCHDTILSYADADLAAFRVWLAEKYGTIEALNTAWGNVFWSMDYRSFDEIELPNLTVTEANPSHRLDFQRCCSDQVVAFNKLQVDILREHSAGRDLVHNYMGFFTAFDHHKVGQDLDVASWDTYPLGFLDQEAIYTQEEKHQYLRVGHPDFGAFHHDLYRGCGKGRLWIMEQQPGPVNWAPHNPTPADGAVRLWTWEAFSHGAELVSYFRWRQAPFGQEQMHAGLLRPDAEEAEAAKEATLVANEVKALAEKLGLDADELMSLPSAGKVALMFDYDACWSLDIQPQSRAYRYLFWCYRVYEALREIGLSVDIIPSDGPLDAYELLVLPAQAHITPQLQERLNAYQGVLLAGPRTGSKTDSYQIPDNLAPGPLAELLPLTVERVDALPEHTQPAVSGRWGAGSVKHWHEQIKTDLPCLLSDRGGNPVLMGEGRHFYLGSCLDNSLLKASLAKLADVASLPTCYLPEGVRIRERGNVIFVFNYSSQSVVFEPDNAELVLGNRTLNGADVSIWKKK
;
A
#
# COMPACT_ATOMS: atom_id res chain seq x y z
N MET A 1 17.94 -5.63 -9.51
CA MET A 1 17.01 -6.68 -9.05
C MET A 1 17.74 -7.60 -8.10
N LYS A 2 17.42 -7.58 -6.81
CA LYS A 2 18.18 -8.26 -5.75
C LYS A 2 17.25 -9.07 -4.88
N LEU A 3 17.76 -10.15 -4.27
CA LEU A 3 17.00 -10.96 -3.33
C LEU A 3 17.46 -10.70 -1.89
N GLY A 4 16.51 -10.75 -0.97
CA GLY A 4 16.73 -10.62 0.47
C GLY A 4 15.96 -11.64 1.28
N VAL A 5 16.16 -11.61 2.58
CA VAL A 5 15.43 -12.46 3.53
C VAL A 5 15.35 -11.81 4.90
N CYS A 6 14.25 -12.01 5.61
CA CYS A 6 14.13 -11.67 7.02
C CYS A 6 14.73 -12.79 7.86
N TYR A 7 15.66 -12.44 8.74
CA TYR A 7 16.40 -13.38 9.57
C TYR A 7 16.41 -12.93 11.02
N TYR A 8 16.30 -13.85 11.93
CA TYR A 8 16.25 -13.59 13.36
C TYR A 8 17.32 -14.46 14.04
N PRO A 9 18.60 -14.03 14.03
CA PRO A 9 19.69 -14.82 14.61
C PRO A 9 19.44 -15.18 16.08
N GLU A 10 18.79 -14.28 16.84
CA GLU A 10 18.41 -14.49 18.24
C GLU A 10 17.42 -15.65 18.47
N HIS A 11 16.76 -16.14 17.42
CA HIS A 11 15.89 -17.33 17.50
C HIS A 11 16.65 -18.65 17.42
N TRP A 12 17.92 -18.62 17.04
CA TRP A 12 18.69 -19.83 16.71
C TRP A 12 20.00 -19.91 17.51
N PRO A 13 20.51 -21.14 17.79
CA PRO A 13 21.83 -21.28 18.36
C PRO A 13 22.92 -20.65 17.49
N LYS A 14 23.89 -19.99 18.12
CA LYS A 14 25.00 -19.30 17.42
C LYS A 14 25.76 -20.20 16.43
N THR A 15 25.82 -21.52 16.71
CA THR A 15 26.48 -22.52 15.86
C THR A 15 25.87 -22.59 14.45
N ARG A 16 24.62 -22.15 14.29
CA ARG A 16 23.93 -22.14 12.99
C ARG A 16 24.14 -20.87 12.17
N TRP A 17 24.52 -19.76 12.77
CA TRP A 17 24.54 -18.45 12.10
C TRP A 17 25.47 -18.44 10.89
N ARG A 18 26.65 -19.09 11.00
CA ARG A 18 27.59 -19.19 9.85
C ARG A 18 27.04 -20.10 8.75
N GLU A 19 26.47 -21.25 9.10
CA GLU A 19 25.85 -22.16 8.15
C GLU A 19 24.69 -21.49 7.41
N ASP A 20 23.87 -20.72 8.13
CA ASP A 20 22.77 -19.94 7.56
C ASP A 20 23.29 -18.89 6.58
N ALA A 21 24.34 -18.14 6.93
CA ALA A 21 24.95 -17.13 6.06
C ALA A 21 25.54 -17.73 4.77
N GLU A 22 26.27 -18.87 4.89
CA GLU A 22 26.79 -19.62 3.73
C GLU A 22 25.67 -20.13 2.84
N HIS A 23 24.56 -20.57 3.42
CA HIS A 23 23.42 -21.06 2.68
C HIS A 23 22.67 -19.93 1.97
N MET A 24 22.45 -18.78 2.63
CA MET A 24 21.87 -17.58 2.03
C MET A 24 22.67 -17.15 0.78
N GLN A 25 23.99 -17.10 0.90
CA GLN A 25 24.86 -16.75 -0.23
C GLN A 25 24.72 -17.75 -1.39
N ARG A 26 24.65 -19.06 -1.08
CA ARG A 26 24.54 -20.14 -2.09
C ARG A 26 23.26 -20.02 -2.93
N ILE A 27 22.14 -19.64 -2.33
CA ILE A 27 20.85 -19.48 -3.05
C ILE A 27 20.68 -18.09 -3.70
N GLY A 28 21.65 -17.19 -3.54
CA GLY A 28 21.64 -15.88 -4.18
C GLY A 28 21.02 -14.74 -3.39
N ILE A 29 20.85 -14.90 -2.07
CA ILE A 29 20.47 -13.80 -1.18
C ILE A 29 21.62 -12.80 -1.06
N GLU A 30 21.32 -11.52 -1.17
CA GLU A 30 22.27 -10.41 -1.02
C GLU A 30 21.97 -9.53 0.21
N TYR A 31 20.70 -9.42 0.62
CA TYR A 31 20.25 -8.58 1.71
C TYR A 31 19.60 -9.40 2.82
N VAL A 32 19.87 -9.03 4.08
CA VAL A 32 19.33 -9.70 5.25
C VAL A 32 18.77 -8.68 6.22
N ARG A 33 17.45 -8.72 6.48
CA ARG A 33 16.82 -7.87 7.50
C ARG A 33 16.92 -8.54 8.86
N ILE A 34 17.39 -7.80 9.87
CA ILE A 34 17.50 -8.25 11.27
C ILE A 34 17.17 -7.12 12.24
N GLY A 35 16.80 -7.47 13.47
CA GLY A 35 16.84 -6.57 14.63
C GLY A 35 15.53 -5.85 14.99
N GLU A 36 14.52 -5.81 14.13
CA GLU A 36 13.29 -5.02 14.31
C GLU A 36 12.43 -5.45 15.52
N PHE A 37 12.64 -6.64 16.06
CA PHE A 37 11.90 -7.17 17.23
C PHE A 37 12.79 -7.46 18.43
N SER A 38 14.00 -6.92 18.46
CA SER A 38 15.05 -7.38 19.39
C SER A 38 15.25 -6.52 20.65
N TRP A 39 14.35 -5.54 20.96
CA TRP A 39 14.58 -4.62 22.08
C TRP A 39 14.79 -5.34 23.42
N SER A 40 13.95 -6.33 23.75
CA SER A 40 14.13 -7.12 25.00
C SER A 40 15.42 -7.93 25.03
N THR A 41 15.97 -8.32 23.86
CA THR A 41 17.26 -9.02 23.77
C THR A 41 18.43 -8.06 23.94
N ILE A 42 18.29 -6.84 23.38
CA ILE A 42 19.29 -5.77 23.52
C ILE A 42 19.30 -5.21 24.94
N GLU A 43 18.12 -4.98 25.52
CA GLU A 43 17.95 -4.35 26.83
C GLU A 43 16.94 -5.13 27.69
N PRO A 44 17.32 -6.30 28.23
CA PRO A 44 16.42 -7.12 29.06
C PRO A 44 16.04 -6.45 30.39
N THR A 45 16.93 -5.63 30.92
CA THR A 45 16.77 -4.84 32.14
C THR A 45 17.10 -3.37 31.82
N PRO A 46 16.40 -2.39 32.39
CA PRO A 46 16.65 -0.97 32.10
C PRO A 46 18.13 -0.57 32.27
N GLY A 47 18.78 -0.14 31.21
CA GLY A 47 20.16 0.28 31.18
C GLY A 47 21.19 -0.85 31.07
N GLU A 48 20.79 -2.11 31.09
CA GLU A 48 21.66 -3.28 30.89
C GLU A 48 21.62 -3.66 29.38
N LEU A 49 22.69 -3.33 28.66
CA LEU A 49 22.74 -3.44 27.19
C LEU A 49 23.60 -4.62 26.77
N HIS A 50 23.03 -5.51 25.97
CA HIS A 50 23.66 -6.73 25.44
C HIS A 50 23.81 -6.65 23.93
N TRP A 51 24.90 -6.08 23.44
CA TRP A 51 25.18 -5.89 22.01
C TRP A 51 25.89 -7.06 21.34
N GLU A 52 26.55 -7.94 22.12
CA GLU A 52 27.52 -8.94 21.65
C GLU A 52 26.94 -9.90 20.62
N TRP A 53 25.66 -10.26 20.77
CA TRP A 53 24.97 -11.14 19.80
C TRP A 53 24.74 -10.46 18.47
N LEU A 54 24.40 -9.16 18.48
CA LEU A 54 24.15 -8.38 17.27
C LEU A 54 25.46 -8.04 16.57
N ASP A 55 26.52 -7.67 17.33
CA ASP A 55 27.87 -7.47 16.82
C ASP A 55 28.35 -8.72 16.05
N GLU A 56 28.26 -9.89 16.68
CA GLU A 56 28.70 -11.17 16.11
C GLU A 56 27.86 -11.55 14.87
N SER A 57 26.54 -11.30 14.89
CA SER A 57 25.66 -11.55 13.74
C SER A 57 26.04 -10.69 12.55
N LEU A 58 26.29 -9.39 12.77
CA LEU A 58 26.71 -8.45 11.73
C LEU A 58 28.06 -8.85 11.12
N GLU A 59 29.03 -9.24 11.92
CA GLU A 59 30.34 -9.69 11.46
C GLU A 59 30.24 -10.98 10.62
N ILE A 60 29.42 -11.95 11.06
CA ILE A 60 29.21 -13.18 10.30
C ILE A 60 28.56 -12.86 8.94
N LEU A 61 27.49 -12.09 8.90
CA LEU A 61 26.80 -11.72 7.65
C LEU A 61 27.76 -10.96 6.72
N HIS A 62 28.49 -9.97 7.25
CA HIS A 62 29.46 -9.20 6.48
C HIS A 62 30.57 -10.05 5.89
N SER A 63 31.14 -10.99 6.68
CA SER A 63 32.21 -11.87 6.21
C SER A 63 31.79 -12.81 5.06
N HIS A 64 30.48 -13.01 4.87
CA HIS A 64 29.90 -13.75 3.75
C HIS A 64 29.38 -12.83 2.64
N GLY A 65 29.70 -11.53 2.65
CA GLY A 65 29.31 -10.57 1.60
C GLY A 65 27.82 -10.19 1.62
N LEU A 66 27.11 -10.53 2.70
CA LEU A 66 25.69 -10.17 2.87
C LEU A 66 25.56 -8.75 3.40
N LYS A 67 24.59 -8.01 2.89
CA LYS A 67 24.26 -6.65 3.29
C LYS A 67 23.10 -6.68 4.26
N VAL A 68 23.18 -5.90 5.32
CA VAL A 68 22.17 -5.88 6.38
C VAL A 68 21.23 -4.69 6.24
N ILE A 69 19.93 -4.95 6.33
CA ILE A 69 18.90 -3.98 6.65
C ILE A 69 18.66 -4.08 8.14
N LEU A 70 19.14 -3.09 8.91
CA LEU A 70 19.02 -3.12 10.36
C LEU A 70 17.73 -2.43 10.79
N GLY A 71 16.84 -3.17 11.48
CA GLY A 71 15.58 -2.65 11.99
C GLY A 71 15.75 -1.93 13.33
N THR A 72 15.08 -0.79 13.51
CA THR A 72 14.91 -0.20 14.85
C THR A 72 13.89 -1.04 15.62
N PRO A 73 14.14 -1.37 16.91
CA PRO A 73 13.35 -2.39 17.62
C PRO A 73 12.07 -1.83 18.27
N THR A 74 11.60 -0.70 17.78
CA THR A 74 10.51 0.06 18.40
C THR A 74 9.12 -0.58 18.27
N ALA A 75 8.95 -1.56 17.37
CA ALA A 75 7.69 -2.32 17.28
C ALA A 75 7.40 -3.20 18.51
N THR A 76 8.41 -3.53 19.31
CA THR A 76 8.32 -4.47 20.44
C THR A 76 8.95 -3.92 21.72
N PRO A 77 8.34 -2.88 22.33
CA PRO A 77 8.85 -2.36 23.61
C PRO A 77 8.88 -3.46 24.68
N PRO A 78 9.96 -3.56 25.48
CA PRO A 78 10.10 -4.59 26.49
C PRO A 78 9.10 -4.42 27.66
N LYS A 79 8.83 -5.50 28.37
CA LYS A 79 7.84 -5.51 29.46
C LYS A 79 8.15 -4.47 30.55
N TRP A 80 9.43 -4.30 30.91
CA TRP A 80 9.85 -3.32 31.91
C TRP A 80 9.49 -1.87 31.51
N LEU A 81 9.50 -1.56 30.19
CA LEU A 81 9.14 -0.24 29.68
C LEU A 81 7.64 0.01 29.84
N VAL A 82 6.81 -0.99 29.51
CA VAL A 82 5.35 -0.95 29.74
C VAL A 82 5.03 -0.80 31.23
N ASP A 83 5.76 -1.49 32.11
CA ASP A 83 5.55 -1.37 33.57
C ASP A 83 5.95 0.00 34.10
N ARG A 84 6.97 0.62 33.52
CA ARG A 84 7.43 1.97 33.86
C ARG A 84 6.46 3.04 33.37
N HIS A 85 5.93 2.87 32.16
CA HIS A 85 5.08 3.85 31.47
C HIS A 85 3.77 3.23 30.96
N PRO A 86 2.87 2.77 31.85
CA PRO A 86 1.61 2.14 31.41
C PRO A 86 0.70 3.08 30.60
N SER A 87 0.88 4.42 30.73
CA SER A 87 0.21 5.44 29.92
C SER A 87 0.54 5.38 28.42
N MET A 88 1.64 4.71 28.04
CA MET A 88 1.99 4.55 26.64
C MET A 88 1.09 3.57 25.89
N LEU A 89 0.30 2.76 26.58
CA LEU A 89 -0.52 1.76 25.93
C LEU A 89 -1.70 2.38 25.16
N ALA A 90 -1.87 1.92 23.93
CA ALA A 90 -3.02 2.31 23.11
C ALA A 90 -4.34 1.82 23.72
N LYS A 91 -5.40 2.56 23.48
CA LYS A 91 -6.78 2.16 23.80
C LYS A 91 -7.59 2.03 22.52
N ASP A 92 -8.42 1.01 22.43
CA ASP A 92 -9.36 0.87 21.31
C ASP A 92 -10.54 1.87 21.43
N GLU A 93 -11.41 1.88 20.39
CA GLU A 93 -12.58 2.75 20.34
C GLU A 93 -13.53 2.58 21.55
N GLN A 94 -13.54 1.41 22.17
CA GLN A 94 -14.31 1.11 23.38
C GLN A 94 -13.58 1.52 24.68
N GLY A 95 -12.39 2.12 24.59
CA GLY A 95 -11.56 2.55 25.70
C GLY A 95 -10.79 1.41 26.39
N ARG A 96 -10.72 0.22 25.80
CA ARG A 96 -10.03 -0.93 26.36
C ARG A 96 -8.54 -0.84 26.04
N VAL A 97 -7.71 -1.03 27.06
CA VAL A 97 -6.24 -0.98 26.92
C VAL A 97 -5.72 -2.17 26.14
N ARG A 98 -4.80 -1.91 25.20
CA ARG A 98 -4.05 -2.93 24.46
C ARG A 98 -2.87 -3.42 25.31
N ASN A 99 -2.99 -4.63 25.88
CA ASN A 99 -2.03 -5.14 26.83
C ASN A 99 -0.75 -5.69 26.18
N PHE A 100 0.31 -5.79 27.00
CA PHE A 100 1.53 -6.52 26.63
C PHE A 100 1.25 -8.00 26.34
N GLY A 101 2.04 -8.60 25.46
CA GLY A 101 1.95 -10.01 25.05
C GLY A 101 1.89 -10.19 23.53
N SER A 102 2.01 -9.09 22.81
CA SER A 102 2.11 -9.03 21.36
C SER A 102 3.08 -7.90 20.99
N ARG A 103 2.94 -7.30 19.82
CA ARG A 103 3.72 -6.18 19.32
C ARG A 103 2.80 -4.97 19.06
N ARG A 104 3.36 -3.76 18.96
CA ARG A 104 2.65 -2.52 18.60
C ARG A 104 1.48 -2.13 19.53
N HIS A 105 1.64 -2.37 20.82
CA HIS A 105 0.61 -2.06 21.85
C HIS A 105 0.70 -0.62 22.39
N TYR A 106 1.54 0.22 21.83
CA TYR A 106 1.74 1.63 22.18
C TYR A 106 0.88 2.57 21.34
N THR A 107 0.61 3.77 21.88
CA THR A 107 0.11 4.89 21.08
C THR A 107 1.28 5.74 20.55
N PHE A 108 1.18 6.15 19.28
CA PHE A 108 2.17 7.02 18.63
C PHE A 108 2.25 8.42 19.27
N ALA A 109 1.22 8.85 20.00
CA ALA A 109 1.17 10.14 20.68
C ALA A 109 1.87 10.16 22.04
N SER A 110 2.27 9.01 22.63
CA SER A 110 2.93 8.97 23.94
C SER A 110 4.30 9.62 23.90
N LEU A 111 4.49 10.69 24.65
CA LEU A 111 5.77 11.40 24.76
C LEU A 111 6.82 10.56 25.49
N GLU A 112 6.43 9.83 26.52
CA GLU A 112 7.31 8.94 27.27
C GLU A 112 7.85 7.83 26.37
N TYR A 113 6.98 7.25 25.55
CA TYR A 113 7.40 6.20 24.62
C TYR A 113 8.32 6.76 23.52
N ARG A 114 8.01 7.93 22.97
CA ARG A 114 8.87 8.61 22.00
C ARG A 114 10.26 8.91 22.56
N GLU A 115 10.37 9.28 23.83
CA GLU A 115 11.66 9.54 24.46
C GLU A 115 12.49 8.26 24.62
N GLU A 116 11.87 7.16 25.02
CA GLU A 116 12.56 5.87 25.10
C GLU A 116 12.95 5.34 23.71
N CYS A 117 12.11 5.54 22.69
CA CYS A 117 12.47 5.25 21.30
C CYS A 117 13.66 6.10 20.85
N ARG A 118 13.66 7.40 21.15
CA ARG A 118 14.80 8.28 20.88
C ARG A 118 16.07 7.71 21.46
N ARG A 119 16.04 7.32 22.74
CA ARG A 119 17.18 6.78 23.46
C ARG A 119 17.75 5.53 22.79
N ILE A 120 16.92 4.50 22.56
CA ILE A 120 17.40 3.22 22.01
C ILE A 120 17.85 3.35 20.55
N VAL A 121 17.12 4.12 19.74
CA VAL A 121 17.50 4.34 18.33
C VAL A 121 18.80 5.13 18.23
N THR A 122 19.03 6.15 19.09
CA THR A 122 20.31 6.88 19.13
C THR A 122 21.46 5.93 19.46
N MET A 123 21.33 5.10 20.50
CA MET A 123 22.38 4.14 20.89
C MET A 123 22.70 3.14 19.77
N MET A 124 21.67 2.65 19.06
CA MET A 124 21.87 1.76 17.90
C MET A 124 22.55 2.50 16.75
N ALA A 125 22.09 3.72 16.44
CA ALA A 125 22.63 4.52 15.34
C ALA A 125 24.09 4.93 15.59
N GLU A 126 24.46 5.34 16.81
CA GLU A 126 25.85 5.63 17.20
C GLU A 126 26.75 4.39 17.05
N ARG A 127 26.23 3.20 17.42
CA ARG A 127 27.01 1.96 17.37
C ARG A 127 27.16 1.40 15.95
N TYR A 128 26.06 1.39 15.17
CA TYR A 128 25.99 0.64 13.92
C TYR A 128 25.85 1.53 12.67
N GLY A 129 25.66 2.83 12.81
CA GLY A 129 25.41 3.74 11.69
C GLY A 129 26.52 3.72 10.63
N GLN A 130 27.76 3.47 11.03
CA GLN A 130 28.92 3.37 10.14
C GLN A 130 29.42 1.92 9.97
N HIS A 131 28.72 0.92 10.51
CA HIS A 131 29.13 -0.47 10.41
C HIS A 131 29.09 -0.94 8.95
N PRO A 132 30.14 -1.61 8.42
CA PRO A 132 30.25 -1.94 7.00
C PRO A 132 29.19 -2.95 6.52
N ALA A 133 28.66 -3.78 7.40
CA ALA A 133 27.57 -4.70 7.08
C ALA A 133 26.23 -3.98 6.83
N VAL A 134 25.97 -2.86 7.55
CA VAL A 134 24.69 -2.14 7.50
C VAL A 134 24.61 -1.33 6.22
N ALA A 135 23.77 -1.77 5.30
CA ALA A 135 23.53 -1.11 4.03
C ALA A 135 22.33 -0.14 4.09
N SER A 136 21.38 -0.42 4.96
CA SER A 136 20.15 0.37 5.10
C SER A 136 19.55 0.18 6.50
N TRP A 137 18.64 1.08 6.88
CA TRP A 137 17.86 0.99 8.10
C TRP A 137 16.38 0.91 7.81
N GLN A 138 15.68 0.02 8.53
CA GLN A 138 14.22 0.03 8.60
C GLN A 138 13.78 0.68 9.91
N THR A 139 12.86 1.67 9.81
CA THR A 139 12.21 2.23 11.00
C THR A 139 11.06 1.32 11.42
N ASP A 140 11.04 0.89 12.70
CA ASP A 140 9.94 0.11 13.26
C ASP A 140 9.56 -1.13 12.41
N ASN A 141 8.30 -1.54 12.43
CA ASN A 141 7.74 -2.57 11.56
C ASN A 141 6.22 -2.42 11.41
N GLU A 142 5.71 -2.31 10.19
CA GLU A 142 4.27 -2.28 9.85
C GLU A 142 3.48 -1.34 10.77
N PHE A 143 3.71 -0.03 10.71
CA PHE A 143 3.01 0.93 11.56
C PHE A 143 1.51 0.67 11.64
N GLY A 144 1.00 0.54 12.86
CA GLY A 144 -0.42 0.44 13.16
C GLY A 144 -1.13 -0.85 12.80
N CYS A 145 -0.40 -1.89 12.40
CA CYS A 145 -0.99 -3.22 12.20
C CYS A 145 -1.84 -3.64 13.42
N HIS A 146 -2.99 -4.25 13.19
CA HIS A 146 -3.97 -4.65 14.20
C HIS A 146 -4.69 -3.46 14.90
N ASP A 147 -5.07 -2.43 14.12
CA ASP A 147 -5.93 -1.32 14.55
C ASP A 147 -5.36 -0.50 15.70
N THR A 148 -4.09 -0.11 15.62
CA THR A 148 -3.43 0.71 16.64
C THR A 148 -3.12 2.15 16.19
N ILE A 149 -3.52 2.55 14.98
CA ILE A 149 -3.39 3.94 14.51
C ILE A 149 -4.39 4.84 15.23
N LEU A 150 -5.67 4.47 15.22
CA LEU A 150 -6.70 5.18 15.96
C LEU A 150 -6.65 4.71 17.42
N SER A 151 -5.89 5.40 18.23
CA SER A 151 -5.83 5.16 19.66
C SER A 151 -6.63 6.23 20.40
N TYR A 152 -7.36 5.79 21.41
CA TYR A 152 -8.23 6.62 22.26
C TYR A 152 -7.66 6.74 23.68
N ALA A 153 -6.34 6.81 23.80
CA ALA A 153 -5.67 7.02 25.08
C ALA A 153 -5.59 8.52 25.43
N ASP A 154 -5.23 8.81 26.68
CA ASP A 154 -5.16 10.20 27.17
C ASP A 154 -4.07 11.00 26.43
N ALA A 155 -2.98 10.34 25.99
CA ALA A 155 -1.95 10.95 25.17
C ALA A 155 -2.49 11.37 23.80
N ASP A 156 -3.39 10.59 23.19
CA ASP A 156 -4.02 10.91 21.90
C ASP A 156 -4.97 12.11 22.04
N LEU A 157 -5.73 12.20 23.14
CA LEU A 157 -6.57 13.35 23.43
C LEU A 157 -5.73 14.63 23.58
N ALA A 158 -4.63 14.55 24.32
CA ALA A 158 -3.75 15.70 24.50
C ALA A 158 -3.12 16.17 23.16
N ALA A 159 -2.63 15.24 22.35
CA ALA A 159 -2.09 15.53 21.04
C ALA A 159 -3.14 16.10 20.08
N PHE A 160 -4.35 15.58 20.12
CA PHE A 160 -5.44 16.02 19.25
C PHE A 160 -5.87 17.46 19.55
N ARG A 161 -5.97 17.84 20.82
CA ARG A 161 -6.28 19.22 21.21
C ARG A 161 -5.25 20.22 20.73
N VAL A 162 -3.96 19.89 20.82
CA VAL A 162 -2.86 20.70 20.28
C VAL A 162 -2.98 20.81 18.76
N TRP A 163 -3.16 19.68 18.07
CA TRP A 163 -3.29 19.64 16.62
C TRP A 163 -4.47 20.48 16.11
N LEU A 164 -5.61 20.44 16.80
CA LEU A 164 -6.78 21.27 16.47
C LEU A 164 -6.51 22.77 16.68
N ALA A 165 -5.84 23.12 17.77
CA ALA A 165 -5.47 24.52 18.04
C ALA A 165 -4.53 25.06 16.96
N GLU A 166 -3.58 24.27 16.50
CA GLU A 166 -2.68 24.63 15.40
C GLU A 166 -3.42 24.77 14.06
N LYS A 167 -4.34 23.83 13.75
CA LYS A 167 -5.12 23.85 12.50
C LYS A 167 -6.09 25.03 12.40
N TYR A 168 -6.84 25.30 13.46
CA TYR A 168 -7.97 26.23 13.43
C TYR A 168 -7.64 27.62 14.03
N GLY A 169 -6.64 27.72 14.89
CA GLY A 169 -6.25 28.95 15.55
C GLY A 169 -7.23 29.41 16.63
N THR A 170 -8.55 29.37 16.38
CA THR A 170 -9.60 29.75 17.35
C THR A 170 -10.68 28.69 17.44
N ILE A 171 -11.36 28.64 18.59
CA ILE A 171 -12.45 27.66 18.79
C ILE A 171 -13.68 28.00 17.93
N GLU A 172 -13.91 29.28 17.66
CA GLU A 172 -15.00 29.75 16.81
C GLU A 172 -14.79 29.28 15.35
N ALA A 173 -13.56 29.31 14.87
CA ALA A 173 -13.21 28.80 13.55
C ALA A 173 -13.46 27.28 13.47
N LEU A 174 -13.09 26.51 14.48
CA LEU A 174 -13.37 25.08 14.59
C LEU A 174 -14.88 24.83 14.60
N ASN A 175 -15.65 25.51 15.47
CA ASN A 175 -17.10 25.33 15.57
C ASN A 175 -17.79 25.58 14.22
N THR A 176 -17.35 26.61 13.51
CA THR A 176 -17.86 26.93 12.17
C THR A 176 -17.51 25.83 11.17
N ALA A 177 -16.24 25.39 11.12
CA ALA A 177 -15.74 24.37 10.22
C ALA A 177 -16.43 23.02 10.44
N TRP A 178 -16.65 22.64 11.68
CA TRP A 178 -17.35 21.39 12.03
C TRP A 178 -18.88 21.49 11.94
N GLY A 179 -19.42 22.73 11.82
CA GLY A 179 -20.86 22.93 11.81
C GLY A 179 -21.53 22.59 13.14
N ASN A 180 -20.88 22.88 14.26
CA ASN A 180 -21.30 22.46 15.60
C ASN A 180 -22.62 23.11 16.08
N VAL A 181 -23.09 24.13 15.38
CA VAL A 181 -24.46 24.65 15.56
C VAL A 181 -25.53 23.55 15.39
N PHE A 182 -25.22 22.50 14.61
CA PHE A 182 -26.06 21.32 14.48
C PHE A 182 -26.09 20.54 15.81
N TRP A 183 -27.27 20.34 16.38
CA TRP A 183 -27.51 19.73 17.72
C TRP A 183 -26.86 20.47 18.91
N SER A 184 -26.52 21.76 18.76
CA SER A 184 -25.91 22.58 19.82
C SER A 184 -24.62 21.99 20.40
N MET A 185 -23.71 21.60 19.55
CA MET A 185 -22.44 20.95 19.92
C MET A 185 -21.25 21.92 19.99
N ASP A 186 -21.50 23.26 20.09
CA ASP A 186 -20.43 24.26 20.16
C ASP A 186 -19.57 24.11 21.40
N TYR A 187 -18.25 24.17 21.21
CA TYR A 187 -17.25 24.19 22.28
C TYR A 187 -16.86 25.64 22.60
N ARG A 188 -16.44 25.91 23.82
CA ARG A 188 -15.95 27.23 24.28
C ARG A 188 -14.43 27.33 24.27
N SER A 189 -13.73 26.19 24.31
CA SER A 189 -12.28 26.11 24.24
C SER A 189 -11.84 24.74 23.67
N PHE A 190 -10.61 24.63 23.21
CA PHE A 190 -10.03 23.35 22.76
C PHE A 190 -9.95 22.31 23.89
N ASP A 191 -9.86 22.74 25.17
CA ASP A 191 -9.80 21.85 26.33
C ASP A 191 -11.11 21.12 26.59
N GLU A 192 -12.24 21.59 26.05
CA GLU A 192 -13.54 20.92 26.16
C GLU A 192 -13.72 19.78 25.15
N ILE A 193 -12.84 19.66 24.13
CA ILE A 193 -12.96 18.67 23.09
C ILE A 193 -12.54 17.30 23.65
N GLU A 194 -13.39 16.30 23.45
CA GLU A 194 -13.14 14.89 23.75
C GLU A 194 -12.78 14.13 22.46
N LEU A 195 -12.39 12.85 22.56
CA LEU A 195 -12.19 12.01 21.38
C LEU A 195 -13.53 11.57 20.77
N PRO A 196 -13.62 11.32 19.45
CA PRO A 196 -14.88 11.04 18.75
C PRO A 196 -15.37 9.59 18.91
N ASN A 197 -15.25 9.03 20.12
CA ASN A 197 -15.71 7.69 20.48
C ASN A 197 -16.73 7.74 21.63
N LEU A 198 -17.43 6.65 21.85
CA LEU A 198 -18.39 6.45 22.95
C LEU A 198 -19.55 7.47 22.99
N THR A 199 -19.80 8.19 21.91
CA THR A 199 -20.96 9.06 21.75
C THR A 199 -22.23 8.22 21.61
N VAL A 200 -23.40 8.82 21.92
CA VAL A 200 -24.70 8.09 21.92
C VAL A 200 -25.05 7.58 20.50
N THR A 201 -24.75 8.39 19.50
CA THR A 201 -24.79 8.02 18.08
C THR A 201 -23.43 8.37 17.46
N GLU A 202 -23.29 8.35 16.13
CA GLU A 202 -22.04 8.70 15.48
C GLU A 202 -21.61 10.13 15.83
N ALA A 203 -20.34 10.31 16.16
CA ALA A 203 -19.76 11.63 16.37
C ALA A 203 -19.79 12.46 15.08
N ASN A 204 -19.68 13.79 15.22
CA ASN A 204 -19.61 14.72 14.09
C ASN A 204 -18.57 14.23 13.05
N PRO A 205 -18.92 14.09 11.75
CA PRO A 205 -18.04 13.56 10.74
C PRO A 205 -16.77 14.40 10.53
N SER A 206 -16.84 15.73 10.69
CA SER A 206 -15.67 16.61 10.63
C SER A 206 -14.72 16.33 11.80
N HIS A 207 -15.25 16.10 12.99
CA HIS A 207 -14.50 15.70 14.18
C HIS A 207 -13.78 14.36 13.96
N ARG A 208 -14.49 13.37 13.41
CA ARG A 208 -13.92 12.05 13.10
C ARG A 208 -12.80 12.13 12.05
N LEU A 209 -12.99 12.96 11.02
CA LEU A 209 -11.99 13.14 9.98
C LEU A 209 -10.72 13.82 10.51
N ASP A 210 -10.87 14.86 11.30
CA ASP A 210 -9.74 15.55 11.92
C ASP A 210 -8.99 14.67 12.92
N PHE A 211 -9.70 13.81 13.66
CA PHE A 211 -9.06 12.84 14.54
C PHE A 211 -8.25 11.80 13.72
N GLN A 212 -8.79 11.29 12.61
CA GLN A 212 -8.08 10.40 11.70
C GLN A 212 -6.81 11.06 11.14
N ARG A 213 -6.92 12.32 10.69
CA ARG A 213 -5.78 13.12 10.21
C ARG A 213 -4.71 13.31 11.29
N CYS A 214 -5.13 13.66 12.51
CA CYS A 214 -4.24 13.80 13.66
C CYS A 214 -3.50 12.49 13.96
N CYS A 215 -4.21 11.37 14.04
CA CYS A 215 -3.58 10.06 14.29
C CYS A 215 -2.58 9.70 13.19
N SER A 216 -2.90 9.97 11.93
CA SER A 216 -1.95 9.80 10.82
C SER A 216 -0.70 10.68 10.98
N ASP A 217 -0.88 11.96 11.33
CA ASP A 217 0.24 12.89 11.53
C ASP A 217 1.10 12.49 12.75
N GLN A 218 0.53 11.82 13.78
CA GLN A 218 1.31 11.25 14.88
C GLN A 218 2.23 10.11 14.40
N VAL A 219 1.79 9.29 13.45
CA VAL A 219 2.64 8.26 12.83
C VAL A 219 3.77 8.90 12.04
N VAL A 220 3.48 9.92 11.23
CA VAL A 220 4.49 10.67 10.47
C VAL A 220 5.55 11.25 11.42
N ALA A 221 5.12 11.90 12.49
CA ALA A 221 6.03 12.48 13.48
C ALA A 221 6.87 11.42 14.22
N PHE A 222 6.30 10.24 14.49
CA PHE A 222 7.00 9.13 15.12
C PHE A 222 8.05 8.51 14.17
N ASN A 223 7.73 8.36 12.89
CA ASN A 223 8.69 7.95 11.88
C ASN A 223 9.82 8.95 11.74
N LYS A 224 9.47 10.25 11.61
CA LYS A 224 10.44 11.33 11.46
C LYS A 224 11.43 11.41 12.62
N LEU A 225 10.97 11.18 13.85
CA LEU A 225 11.84 11.13 15.03
C LEU A 225 12.98 10.10 14.85
N GLN A 226 12.67 8.92 14.35
CA GLN A 226 13.66 7.88 14.11
C GLN A 226 14.56 8.20 12.90
N VAL A 227 13.94 8.67 11.82
CA VAL A 227 14.65 9.09 10.60
C VAL A 227 15.69 10.16 10.89
N ASP A 228 15.34 11.21 11.65
CA ASP A 228 16.27 12.31 11.97
C ASP A 228 17.52 11.79 12.71
N ILE A 229 17.35 10.89 13.68
CA ILE A 229 18.46 10.24 14.40
C ILE A 229 19.32 9.39 13.46
N LEU A 230 18.68 8.57 12.64
CA LEU A 230 19.41 7.69 11.72
C LEU A 230 20.18 8.51 10.67
N ARG A 231 19.63 9.60 10.18
CA ARG A 231 20.32 10.53 9.26
C ARG A 231 21.57 11.14 9.88
N GLU A 232 21.52 11.50 11.16
CA GLU A 232 22.66 12.10 11.87
C GLU A 232 23.85 11.12 11.97
N HIS A 233 23.58 9.83 12.22
CA HIS A 233 24.60 8.83 12.52
C HIS A 233 24.94 7.90 11.35
N SER A 234 24.09 7.81 10.33
CA SER A 234 24.16 6.84 9.24
C SER A 234 24.19 7.47 7.85
N ALA A 235 24.98 8.52 7.66
CA ALA A 235 25.06 9.24 6.40
C ALA A 235 25.29 8.31 5.20
N GLY A 236 24.48 8.46 4.15
CA GLY A 236 24.57 7.70 2.92
C GLY A 236 23.93 6.31 2.97
N ARG A 237 23.21 5.95 4.05
CA ARG A 237 22.40 4.74 4.12
C ARG A 237 20.96 5.05 3.73
N ASP A 238 20.34 4.16 2.94
CA ASP A 238 18.91 4.25 2.65
C ASP A 238 18.07 3.99 3.91
N LEU A 239 17.03 4.79 4.09
CA LEU A 239 16.03 4.61 5.13
C LEU A 239 14.73 4.12 4.51
N VAL A 240 14.14 3.07 5.10
CA VAL A 240 12.96 2.39 4.60
C VAL A 240 11.99 2.08 5.73
N HIS A 241 10.69 1.99 5.41
CA HIS A 241 9.66 1.41 6.26
C HIS A 241 8.80 0.44 5.45
N ASN A 242 8.30 -0.62 6.08
CA ASN A 242 7.46 -1.62 5.44
C ASN A 242 5.97 -1.39 5.74
N TYR A 243 5.17 -1.28 4.69
CA TYR A 243 3.73 -1.09 4.74
C TYR A 243 2.98 -2.41 4.51
N MET A 244 1.67 -2.42 4.79
CA MET A 244 0.81 -3.60 4.60
C MET A 244 -0.13 -3.45 3.40
N GLY A 245 -0.56 -4.58 2.84
CA GLY A 245 -1.61 -4.60 1.82
C GLY A 245 -2.97 -4.16 2.38
N PHE A 246 -3.78 -3.49 1.56
CA PHE A 246 -5.13 -3.01 1.88
C PHE A 246 -5.24 -2.21 3.20
N PHE A 247 -4.18 -1.53 3.58
CA PHE A 247 -4.12 -0.75 4.81
C PHE A 247 -4.12 0.75 4.51
N THR A 248 -5.06 1.48 5.08
CA THR A 248 -5.30 2.91 4.79
C THR A 248 -5.45 3.76 6.04
N ALA A 249 -5.03 3.24 7.22
CA ALA A 249 -5.28 3.94 8.48
C ALA A 249 -4.39 5.17 8.69
N PHE A 250 -3.32 5.36 7.92
CA PHE A 250 -2.50 6.57 7.89
C PHE A 250 -2.03 6.89 6.47
N ASP A 251 -1.50 8.08 6.26
CA ASP A 251 -1.03 8.57 4.97
C ASP A 251 0.41 8.09 4.71
N HIS A 252 0.55 7.07 3.88
CA HIS A 252 1.84 6.51 3.49
C HIS A 252 2.68 7.47 2.63
N HIS A 253 2.04 8.37 1.85
CA HIS A 253 2.77 9.37 1.08
C HIS A 253 3.50 10.34 2.00
N LYS A 254 2.84 10.80 3.09
CA LYS A 254 3.47 11.68 4.08
C LYS A 254 4.64 11.00 4.80
N VAL A 255 4.48 9.73 5.22
CA VAL A 255 5.59 8.96 5.82
C VAL A 255 6.73 8.79 4.81
N GLY A 256 6.43 8.49 3.55
CA GLY A 256 7.40 8.30 2.48
C GLY A 256 8.25 9.55 2.16
N GLN A 257 7.76 10.76 2.50
CA GLN A 257 8.54 12.00 2.31
C GLN A 257 9.84 12.03 3.11
N ASP A 258 9.88 11.40 4.28
CA ASP A 258 11.07 11.33 5.13
C ASP A 258 12.00 10.17 4.76
N LEU A 259 11.51 9.19 4.00
CA LEU A 259 12.23 7.97 3.62
C LEU A 259 12.90 8.08 2.24
N ASP A 260 13.84 7.19 1.94
CA ASP A 260 14.49 7.08 0.63
C ASP A 260 13.80 6.05 -0.26
N VAL A 261 13.23 5.02 0.33
CA VAL A 261 12.58 3.89 -0.33
C VAL A 261 11.31 3.55 0.41
N ALA A 262 10.21 3.32 -0.30
CA ALA A 262 9.07 2.65 0.30
C ALA A 262 9.23 1.13 0.17
N SER A 263 8.79 0.40 1.18
CA SER A 263 8.64 -1.05 1.06
C SER A 263 7.29 -1.51 1.59
N TRP A 264 6.92 -2.75 1.28
CA TRP A 264 5.70 -3.32 1.79
C TRP A 264 5.77 -4.86 1.86
N ASP A 265 4.78 -5.44 2.54
CA ASP A 265 4.71 -6.85 2.87
C ASP A 265 3.60 -7.50 2.06
N THR A 266 4.00 -8.38 1.14
CA THR A 266 3.11 -8.99 0.17
C THR A 266 2.81 -10.44 0.51
N TYR A 267 1.53 -10.69 0.83
CA TYR A 267 1.01 -12.01 1.17
C TYR A 267 -0.20 -12.36 0.28
N PRO A 268 0.03 -12.67 -1.01
CA PRO A 268 -1.05 -12.79 -2.00
C PRO A 268 -2.14 -13.79 -1.64
N LEU A 269 -1.80 -14.92 -1.04
CA LEU A 269 -2.77 -15.95 -0.67
C LEU A 269 -3.55 -15.58 0.60
N GLY A 270 -2.85 -15.00 1.59
CA GLY A 270 -3.48 -14.58 2.84
C GLY A 270 -4.52 -13.49 2.60
N PHE A 271 -4.18 -12.46 1.84
CA PHE A 271 -5.11 -11.37 1.50
C PHE A 271 -6.23 -11.81 0.57
N LEU A 272 -5.97 -12.73 -0.38
CA LEU A 272 -7.03 -13.28 -1.23
C LEU A 272 -8.14 -13.91 -0.38
N ASP A 273 -7.78 -14.68 0.62
CA ASP A 273 -8.76 -15.37 1.47
C ASP A 273 -9.47 -14.41 2.45
N GLN A 274 -8.71 -13.48 3.04
CA GLN A 274 -9.21 -12.58 4.08
C GLN A 274 -10.13 -11.48 3.54
N GLU A 275 -9.81 -10.90 2.38
CA GLU A 275 -10.45 -9.66 1.93
C GLU A 275 -11.83 -9.87 1.31
N ALA A 276 -12.73 -8.95 1.66
CA ALA A 276 -14.12 -8.97 1.19
C ALA A 276 -14.31 -8.46 -0.25
N ILE A 277 -13.28 -7.85 -0.83
CA ILE A 277 -13.31 -7.37 -2.21
C ILE A 277 -13.41 -8.53 -3.21
N TYR A 278 -12.91 -9.70 -2.85
CA TYR A 278 -12.89 -10.88 -3.73
C TYR A 278 -14.15 -11.71 -3.59
N THR A 279 -14.74 -12.05 -4.73
CA THR A 279 -15.86 -13.00 -4.79
C THR A 279 -15.40 -14.40 -4.45
N GLN A 280 -16.35 -15.31 -4.13
CA GLN A 280 -16.03 -16.72 -3.88
C GLN A 280 -15.45 -17.40 -5.11
N GLU A 281 -15.84 -16.98 -6.31
CA GLU A 281 -15.30 -17.46 -7.58
C GLU A 281 -13.84 -17.07 -7.75
N GLU A 282 -13.49 -15.79 -7.53
CA GLU A 282 -12.11 -15.30 -7.56
C GLU A 282 -11.26 -16.01 -6.51
N LYS A 283 -11.74 -16.17 -5.27
CA LYS A 283 -11.05 -16.91 -4.21
C LYS A 283 -10.78 -18.36 -4.60
N HIS A 284 -11.71 -19.01 -5.25
CA HIS A 284 -11.53 -20.39 -5.73
C HIS A 284 -10.56 -20.46 -6.92
N GLN A 285 -10.72 -19.57 -7.89
CA GLN A 285 -9.92 -19.52 -9.11
C GLN A 285 -8.43 -19.29 -8.83
N TYR A 286 -8.12 -18.36 -7.93
CA TYR A 286 -6.76 -17.92 -7.62
C TYR A 286 -6.22 -18.47 -6.30
N LEU A 287 -6.87 -19.50 -5.74
CA LEU A 287 -6.61 -20.05 -4.40
C LEU A 287 -5.12 -20.28 -4.08
N ARG A 288 -4.32 -20.68 -5.05
CA ARG A 288 -2.92 -21.07 -4.85
C ARG A 288 -1.90 -20.16 -5.55
N VAL A 289 -2.38 -19.08 -6.19
CA VAL A 289 -1.52 -18.13 -6.92
C VAL A 289 -1.74 -16.70 -6.44
N GLY A 290 -2.87 -16.41 -5.79
CA GLY A 290 -3.27 -15.04 -5.44
C GLY A 290 -3.92 -14.30 -6.61
N HIS A 291 -4.68 -13.25 -6.30
CA HIS A 291 -5.35 -12.45 -7.33
C HIS A 291 -4.33 -11.70 -8.19
N PRO A 292 -4.48 -11.68 -9.54
CA PRO A 292 -3.50 -11.10 -10.48
C PRO A 292 -3.14 -9.64 -10.26
N ASP A 293 -4.02 -8.88 -9.60
CA ASP A 293 -3.86 -7.44 -9.45
C ASP A 293 -3.54 -7.02 -8.01
N PHE A 294 -3.50 -7.97 -7.04
CA PHE A 294 -3.20 -7.67 -5.64
C PHE A 294 -1.79 -7.11 -5.47
N GLY A 295 -0.77 -7.87 -5.89
CA GLY A 295 0.62 -7.44 -5.81
C GLY A 295 0.85 -6.16 -6.61
N ALA A 296 0.40 -6.16 -7.85
CA ALA A 296 0.56 -5.05 -8.78
C ALA A 296 0.01 -3.71 -8.26
N PHE A 297 -1.22 -3.69 -7.72
CA PHE A 297 -1.82 -2.47 -7.16
C PHE A 297 -0.95 -1.89 -6.04
N HIS A 298 -0.52 -2.72 -5.10
CA HIS A 298 0.27 -2.26 -3.96
C HIS A 298 1.72 -1.92 -4.36
N HIS A 299 2.30 -2.63 -5.34
CA HIS A 299 3.60 -2.26 -5.91
C HIS A 299 3.57 -0.83 -6.48
N ASP A 300 2.57 -0.52 -7.30
CA ASP A 300 2.45 0.81 -7.91
C ASP A 300 2.07 1.89 -6.87
N LEU A 301 1.21 1.58 -5.88
CA LEU A 301 0.86 2.49 -4.78
C LEU A 301 2.11 2.85 -3.96
N TYR A 302 2.84 1.84 -3.49
CA TYR A 302 3.99 2.09 -2.61
C TYR A 302 5.21 2.62 -3.36
N ARG A 303 5.38 2.28 -4.64
CA ARG A 303 6.37 2.96 -5.48
C ARG A 303 6.08 4.46 -5.59
N GLY A 304 4.81 4.85 -5.68
CA GLY A 304 4.38 6.26 -5.61
C GLY A 304 4.74 6.92 -4.28
N CYS A 305 4.61 6.21 -3.15
CA CYS A 305 5.04 6.69 -1.83
C CYS A 305 6.57 6.80 -1.69
N GLY A 306 7.33 5.94 -2.37
CA GLY A 306 8.79 5.86 -2.28
C GLY A 306 9.56 6.73 -3.27
N LYS A 307 8.97 7.80 -3.78
CA LYS A 307 9.62 8.68 -4.77
C LYS A 307 10.10 7.93 -6.01
N GLY A 308 9.39 6.87 -6.38
CA GLY A 308 9.71 5.98 -7.49
C GLY A 308 10.57 4.76 -7.13
N ARG A 309 11.08 4.66 -5.90
CA ARG A 309 11.85 3.51 -5.40
C ARG A 309 10.97 2.58 -4.57
N LEU A 310 11.12 1.28 -4.79
CA LEU A 310 10.31 0.24 -4.15
C LEU A 310 11.18 -0.95 -3.73
N TRP A 311 10.96 -1.44 -2.51
CA TRP A 311 11.41 -2.75 -2.05
C TRP A 311 10.21 -3.59 -1.60
N ILE A 312 10.32 -4.90 -1.69
CA ILE A 312 9.42 -5.82 -1.02
C ILE A 312 10.16 -6.33 0.20
N MET A 313 9.68 -5.95 1.40
CA MET A 313 10.37 -6.31 2.63
C MET A 313 10.00 -7.72 3.09
N GLU A 314 8.75 -8.12 2.86
CA GLU A 314 8.26 -9.45 3.21
C GLU A 314 7.46 -10.03 2.04
N GLN A 315 8.10 -10.94 1.29
CA GLN A 315 7.42 -11.74 0.26
C GLN A 315 6.99 -13.07 0.85
N GLN A 316 5.73 -13.43 0.66
CA GLN A 316 5.18 -14.73 1.06
C GLN A 316 5.97 -15.90 0.43
N PRO A 317 6.55 -16.85 1.22
CA PRO A 317 7.25 -18.01 0.68
C PRO A 317 6.41 -19.28 0.68
N GLY A 318 5.29 -19.29 1.43
CA GLY A 318 4.46 -20.47 1.65
C GLY A 318 3.19 -20.14 2.42
N PRO A 319 2.54 -21.09 3.10
CA PRO A 319 1.41 -20.79 3.97
C PRO A 319 1.76 -19.73 5.03
N VAL A 320 0.82 -18.81 5.27
CA VAL A 320 0.84 -17.89 6.42
C VAL A 320 0.06 -18.51 7.58
N ASN A 321 -0.02 -17.85 8.75
CA ASN A 321 -0.72 -18.38 9.93
C ASN A 321 -1.97 -17.58 10.30
N TRP A 322 -2.21 -16.44 9.68
CA TRP A 322 -3.19 -15.44 10.13
C TRP A 322 -4.46 -15.36 9.25
N ALA A 323 -4.42 -15.85 8.01
CA ALA A 323 -5.61 -15.89 7.16
C ALA A 323 -6.59 -16.99 7.62
N PRO A 324 -7.89 -16.88 7.29
CA PRO A 324 -8.88 -17.91 7.62
C PRO A 324 -8.51 -19.30 7.06
N HIS A 325 -7.92 -19.36 5.85
CA HIS A 325 -7.38 -20.57 5.24
C HIS A 325 -5.98 -20.25 4.68
N ASN A 326 -5.07 -21.20 4.80
CA ASN A 326 -3.65 -20.99 4.46
C ASN A 326 -3.15 -22.10 3.52
N PRO A 327 -3.52 -22.06 2.21
CA PRO A 327 -3.07 -23.04 1.24
C PRO A 327 -1.58 -22.91 0.94
N THR A 328 -0.97 -23.99 0.49
CA THR A 328 0.38 -23.96 -0.10
C THR A 328 0.32 -23.29 -1.48
N PRO A 329 1.24 -22.39 -1.83
CA PRO A 329 1.35 -21.85 -3.18
C PRO A 329 1.46 -22.95 -4.24
N ALA A 330 0.99 -22.68 -5.45
CA ALA A 330 1.28 -23.53 -6.60
C ALA A 330 2.77 -23.45 -6.94
N ASP A 331 3.32 -24.51 -7.55
CA ASP A 331 4.69 -24.51 -8.05
C ASP A 331 4.86 -23.37 -9.08
N GLY A 332 5.88 -22.55 -8.92
CA GLY A 332 6.12 -21.34 -9.71
C GLY A 332 5.50 -20.05 -9.18
N ALA A 333 4.60 -20.10 -8.19
CA ALA A 333 3.92 -18.93 -7.69
C ALA A 333 4.86 -17.93 -6.99
N VAL A 334 5.82 -18.39 -6.21
CA VAL A 334 6.81 -17.53 -5.53
C VAL A 334 7.73 -16.87 -6.56
N ARG A 335 8.13 -17.61 -7.60
CA ARG A 335 8.89 -17.07 -8.75
C ARG A 335 8.08 -16.00 -9.49
N LEU A 336 6.80 -16.28 -9.77
CA LEU A 336 5.90 -15.34 -10.45
C LEU A 336 5.77 -14.04 -9.67
N TRP A 337 5.48 -14.09 -8.37
CA TRP A 337 5.35 -12.90 -7.52
C TRP A 337 6.65 -12.09 -7.43
N THR A 338 7.81 -12.78 -7.39
CA THR A 338 9.11 -12.10 -7.38
C THR A 338 9.35 -11.35 -8.69
N TRP A 339 9.05 -11.96 -9.83
CA TRP A 339 9.15 -11.30 -11.13
C TRP A 339 8.12 -10.20 -11.33
N GLU A 340 6.91 -10.35 -10.77
CA GLU A 340 5.91 -9.28 -10.77
C GLU A 340 6.44 -8.05 -10.04
N ALA A 341 6.96 -8.21 -8.82
CA ALA A 341 7.56 -7.12 -8.05
C ALA A 341 8.67 -6.42 -8.84
N PHE A 342 9.59 -7.17 -9.46
CA PHE A 342 10.63 -6.61 -10.32
C PHE A 342 10.07 -5.87 -11.55
N SER A 343 9.02 -6.39 -12.16
CA SER A 343 8.36 -5.73 -13.30
C SER A 343 7.71 -4.40 -12.92
N HIS A 344 7.28 -4.25 -11.67
CA HIS A 344 6.74 -3.01 -11.10
C HIS A 344 7.81 -2.08 -10.51
N GLY A 345 9.10 -2.43 -10.63
CA GLY A 345 10.22 -1.57 -10.25
C GLY A 345 10.81 -1.85 -8.89
N ALA A 346 10.48 -2.97 -8.25
CA ALA A 346 11.16 -3.35 -7.03
C ALA A 346 12.66 -3.55 -7.27
N GLU A 347 13.48 -2.91 -6.43
CA GLU A 347 14.94 -3.05 -6.43
C GLU A 347 15.36 -4.30 -5.66
N LEU A 348 14.57 -4.65 -4.63
CA LEU A 348 14.80 -5.75 -3.70
C LEU A 348 13.48 -6.50 -3.45
N VAL A 349 13.55 -7.84 -3.44
CA VAL A 349 12.49 -8.73 -2.93
C VAL A 349 13.07 -9.57 -1.80
N SER A 350 12.58 -9.36 -0.58
CA SER A 350 13.01 -10.04 0.64
C SER A 350 11.90 -11.00 1.09
N TYR A 351 12.24 -12.26 1.32
CA TYR A 351 11.26 -13.27 1.73
C TYR A 351 11.08 -13.29 3.25
N PHE A 352 9.86 -13.38 3.72
CA PHE A 352 9.56 -13.57 5.12
C PHE A 352 9.17 -15.03 5.36
N ARG A 353 10.05 -15.88 5.89
CA ARG A 353 11.34 -15.60 6.53
C ARG A 353 12.37 -16.65 6.12
N TRP A 354 13.61 -16.53 6.59
CA TRP A 354 14.66 -17.50 6.31
C TRP A 354 14.27 -18.92 6.72
N ARG A 355 13.94 -19.12 7.99
CA ARG A 355 13.53 -20.43 8.50
C ARG A 355 12.25 -20.31 9.31
N GLN A 356 11.32 -21.22 9.09
CA GLN A 356 10.09 -21.33 9.87
C GLN A 356 10.40 -21.53 11.35
N ALA A 357 9.86 -20.67 12.20
CA ALA A 357 10.06 -20.78 13.66
C ALA A 357 9.25 -21.93 14.25
N PRO A 358 9.84 -22.78 15.10
CA PRO A 358 9.11 -23.87 15.73
C PRO A 358 8.35 -23.45 17.00
N PHE A 359 8.24 -22.15 17.26
CA PHE A 359 7.63 -21.57 18.47
C PHE A 359 6.96 -20.23 18.16
N GLY A 360 6.20 -19.73 19.13
CA GLY A 360 5.56 -18.41 19.08
C GLY A 360 4.30 -18.41 18.21
N GLN A 361 3.78 -17.20 17.97
CA GLN A 361 2.53 -16.98 17.25
C GLN A 361 2.61 -17.38 15.78
N GLU A 362 3.80 -17.29 15.18
CA GLU A 362 4.04 -17.53 13.76
C GLU A 362 4.68 -18.90 13.46
N GLN A 363 4.53 -19.87 14.34
CA GLN A 363 5.10 -21.22 14.13
C GLN A 363 4.55 -21.95 12.89
N MET A 364 3.38 -21.53 12.40
CA MET A 364 2.79 -22.06 11.15
C MET A 364 3.09 -21.17 9.93
N HIS A 365 3.81 -20.07 10.10
CA HIS A 365 4.23 -19.24 8.99
C HIS A 365 5.46 -19.86 8.32
N ALA A 366 5.34 -20.16 7.03
CA ALA A 366 6.43 -20.79 6.28
C ALA A 366 7.68 -19.89 6.18
N GLY A 367 8.83 -20.53 5.94
CA GLY A 367 10.08 -19.87 5.59
C GLY A 367 10.65 -20.43 4.27
N LEU A 368 11.80 -19.89 3.84
CA LEU A 368 12.59 -20.52 2.77
C LEU A 368 13.12 -21.89 3.22
N LEU A 369 13.44 -22.02 4.50
CA LEU A 369 13.76 -23.30 5.12
C LEU A 369 12.62 -23.74 6.04
N ARG A 370 12.42 -25.06 6.09
CA ARG A 370 11.55 -25.72 7.06
C ARG A 370 12.20 -25.71 8.46
N PRO A 371 11.46 -26.07 9.53
CA PRO A 371 12.03 -26.12 10.89
C PRO A 371 13.22 -27.08 11.03
N ASP A 372 13.28 -28.14 10.21
CA ASP A 372 14.39 -29.12 10.15
C ASP A 372 15.61 -28.63 9.35
N ALA A 373 15.59 -27.37 8.89
CA ALA A 373 16.61 -26.70 8.09
C ALA A 373 16.74 -27.16 6.62
N GLU A 374 15.83 -28.02 6.15
CA GLU A 374 15.76 -28.39 4.74
C GLU A 374 15.09 -27.29 3.91
N GLU A 375 15.51 -27.15 2.65
CA GLU A 375 14.91 -26.20 1.72
C GLU A 375 13.43 -26.50 1.44
N ALA A 376 12.57 -25.49 1.59
CA ALA A 376 11.20 -25.52 1.07
C ALA A 376 11.20 -25.20 -0.45
N GLU A 377 10.06 -25.38 -1.12
CA GLU A 377 9.97 -25.10 -2.57
C GLU A 377 10.32 -23.65 -2.89
N ALA A 378 9.93 -22.70 -2.04
CA ALA A 378 10.26 -21.29 -2.20
C ALA A 378 11.78 -20.99 -2.27
N ALA A 379 12.63 -21.75 -1.59
CA ALA A 379 14.09 -21.58 -1.67
C ALA A 379 14.62 -21.96 -3.06
N LYS A 380 14.06 -23.01 -3.67
CA LYS A 380 14.42 -23.43 -5.03
C LYS A 380 13.96 -22.40 -6.06
N GLU A 381 12.75 -21.86 -5.89
CA GLU A 381 12.21 -20.82 -6.75
C GLU A 381 13.02 -19.52 -6.63
N ALA A 382 13.42 -19.11 -5.42
CA ALA A 382 14.29 -17.98 -5.18
C ALA A 382 15.67 -18.17 -5.87
N THR A 383 16.26 -19.36 -5.76
CA THR A 383 17.50 -19.72 -6.46
C THR A 383 17.34 -19.63 -7.97
N LEU A 384 16.21 -20.10 -8.49
CA LEU A 384 15.91 -19.99 -9.94
C LEU A 384 15.83 -18.53 -10.36
N VAL A 385 15.12 -17.67 -9.62
CA VAL A 385 15.02 -16.23 -9.92
C VAL A 385 16.40 -15.57 -9.89
N ALA A 386 17.25 -15.86 -8.89
CA ALA A 386 18.61 -15.31 -8.82
C ALA A 386 19.43 -15.63 -10.08
N ASN A 387 19.29 -16.83 -10.63
CA ASN A 387 19.94 -17.23 -11.87
C ASN A 387 19.31 -16.59 -13.11
N GLU A 388 17.98 -16.48 -13.13
CA GLU A 388 17.23 -15.85 -14.22
C GLU A 388 17.52 -14.37 -14.36
N VAL A 389 17.68 -13.63 -13.25
CA VAL A 389 18.07 -12.20 -13.28
C VAL A 389 19.42 -12.02 -13.96
N LYS A 390 20.41 -12.87 -13.66
CA LYS A 390 21.72 -12.84 -14.32
C LYS A 390 21.61 -13.13 -15.81
N ALA A 391 20.87 -14.19 -16.16
CA ALA A 391 20.67 -14.59 -17.55
C ALA A 391 19.90 -13.52 -18.37
N LEU A 392 18.92 -12.84 -17.74
CA LEU A 392 18.17 -11.76 -18.37
C LEU A 392 19.06 -10.55 -18.67
N ALA A 393 19.87 -10.12 -17.69
CA ALA A 393 20.82 -9.03 -17.85
C ALA A 393 21.80 -9.31 -19.01
N GLU A 394 22.40 -10.51 -19.03
CA GLU A 394 23.31 -10.94 -20.10
C GLU A 394 22.64 -10.92 -21.49
N LYS A 395 21.43 -11.49 -21.61
CA LYS A 395 20.68 -11.53 -22.89
C LYS A 395 20.23 -10.16 -23.37
N LEU A 396 19.96 -9.22 -22.47
CA LEU A 396 19.62 -7.85 -22.84
C LEU A 396 20.85 -6.98 -23.11
N GLY A 397 22.06 -7.45 -22.75
CA GLY A 397 23.28 -6.69 -22.81
C GLY A 397 23.34 -5.53 -21.82
N LEU A 398 22.71 -5.72 -20.64
CA LEU A 398 22.62 -4.76 -19.56
C LEU A 398 23.43 -5.26 -18.35
N ASP A 399 23.91 -4.34 -17.53
CA ASP A 399 24.36 -4.70 -16.18
C ASP A 399 23.17 -4.75 -15.20
N ALA A 400 23.44 -5.14 -13.95
CA ALA A 400 22.39 -5.30 -12.94
C ALA A 400 21.70 -3.97 -12.58
N ASP A 401 22.43 -2.86 -12.57
CA ASP A 401 21.93 -1.54 -12.23
C ASP A 401 21.13 -0.95 -13.40
N GLU A 402 21.57 -1.15 -14.64
CA GLU A 402 20.83 -0.78 -15.86
C GLU A 402 19.50 -1.55 -15.96
N LEU A 403 19.50 -2.87 -15.68
CA LEU A 403 18.30 -3.68 -15.66
C LEU A 403 17.31 -3.20 -14.58
N MET A 404 17.81 -2.84 -13.41
CA MET A 404 17.01 -2.31 -12.32
C MET A 404 16.45 -0.92 -12.65
N SER A 405 17.18 -0.10 -13.40
CA SER A 405 16.84 1.29 -13.73
C SER A 405 15.92 1.44 -14.95
N LEU A 406 15.46 0.33 -15.56
CA LEU A 406 14.51 0.41 -16.67
C LEU A 406 13.29 1.26 -16.27
N PRO A 407 12.94 2.30 -17.06
CA PRO A 407 11.84 3.21 -16.68
C PRO A 407 10.48 2.52 -16.73
N SER A 408 9.54 2.95 -15.90
CA SER A 408 8.14 2.59 -16.08
C SER A 408 7.67 3.07 -17.45
N ALA A 409 6.93 2.23 -18.17
CA ALA A 409 6.29 2.60 -19.44
C ALA A 409 4.85 3.09 -19.23
N GLY A 410 4.43 3.27 -17.98
CA GLY A 410 3.07 3.70 -17.63
C GLY A 410 2.74 5.08 -18.21
N LYS A 411 1.66 5.14 -18.99
CA LYS A 411 1.07 6.38 -19.53
C LYS A 411 -0.29 6.66 -18.91
N VAL A 412 -0.71 5.82 -17.98
CA VAL A 412 -1.96 5.95 -17.21
C VAL A 412 -1.61 6.19 -15.76
N ALA A 413 -2.18 7.24 -15.18
CA ALA A 413 -2.15 7.47 -13.74
C ALA A 413 -3.52 7.21 -13.11
N LEU A 414 -3.52 6.50 -11.99
CA LEU A 414 -4.64 6.42 -11.08
C LEU A 414 -4.28 7.22 -9.82
N MET A 415 -5.08 8.26 -9.51
CA MET A 415 -4.86 9.05 -8.31
C MET A 415 -5.42 8.33 -7.10
N PHE A 416 -4.60 8.18 -6.06
CA PHE A 416 -4.99 7.62 -4.77
C PHE A 416 -4.72 8.62 -3.65
N ASP A 417 -5.75 8.89 -2.85
CA ASP A 417 -5.72 9.90 -1.80
C ASP A 417 -6.28 9.34 -0.50
N TYR A 418 -5.45 9.35 0.57
CA TYR A 418 -5.83 8.83 1.88
C TYR A 418 -6.93 9.66 2.54
N ASP A 419 -6.90 10.98 2.37
CA ASP A 419 -7.94 11.87 2.92
C ASP A 419 -9.30 11.60 2.25
N ALA A 420 -9.31 11.38 0.92
CA ALA A 420 -10.51 10.95 0.21
C ALA A 420 -11.01 9.58 0.70
N CYS A 421 -10.12 8.64 0.97
CA CYS A 421 -10.45 7.34 1.54
C CYS A 421 -11.17 7.51 2.88
N TRP A 422 -10.57 8.24 3.83
CA TRP A 422 -11.16 8.48 5.15
C TRP A 422 -12.49 9.24 5.08
N SER A 423 -12.53 10.28 4.25
CA SER A 423 -13.75 11.07 4.03
C SER A 423 -14.91 10.21 3.56
N LEU A 424 -14.65 9.28 2.63
CA LEU A 424 -15.69 8.43 2.05
C LEU A 424 -16.05 7.26 2.97
N ASP A 425 -15.14 6.78 3.82
CA ASP A 425 -15.40 5.71 4.78
C ASP A 425 -16.14 6.20 6.05
N ILE A 426 -16.01 7.49 6.42
CA ILE A 426 -16.71 8.07 7.59
C ILE A 426 -18.23 8.08 7.41
N GLN A 427 -18.73 8.50 6.25
CA GLN A 427 -20.15 8.44 5.88
C GLN A 427 -20.29 7.88 4.45
N PRO A 428 -20.15 6.58 4.26
CA PRO A 428 -20.14 5.96 2.94
C PRO A 428 -21.51 5.99 2.25
N GLN A 429 -22.61 6.11 3.00
CA GLN A 429 -24.00 5.96 2.57
C GLN A 429 -24.33 4.61 1.93
N SER A 430 -23.33 3.80 1.62
CA SER A 430 -23.45 2.43 1.15
C SER A 430 -22.36 1.58 1.80
N ARG A 431 -22.72 0.50 2.47
CA ARG A 431 -21.74 -0.43 3.06
C ARG A 431 -20.89 -1.14 2.01
N ALA A 432 -21.41 -1.24 0.79
CA ALA A 432 -20.74 -1.89 -0.33
C ALA A 432 -19.81 -0.96 -1.11
N TYR A 433 -19.97 0.36 -0.98
CA TYR A 433 -19.09 1.34 -1.60
C TYR A 433 -17.94 1.68 -0.66
N ARG A 434 -16.76 1.21 -0.99
CA ARG A 434 -15.51 1.55 -0.29
C ARG A 434 -14.52 2.13 -1.27
N TYR A 435 -13.91 3.27 -0.91
CA TYR A 435 -12.97 3.99 -1.77
C TYR A 435 -11.83 3.10 -2.29
N LEU A 436 -11.12 2.43 -1.37
CA LEU A 436 -10.01 1.56 -1.72
C LEU A 436 -10.43 0.46 -2.71
N PHE A 437 -11.59 -0.18 -2.47
CA PHE A 437 -12.08 -1.25 -3.32
C PHE A 437 -12.50 -0.73 -4.71
N TRP A 438 -13.06 0.47 -4.79
CA TRP A 438 -13.37 1.10 -6.06
C TRP A 438 -12.10 1.45 -6.85
N CYS A 439 -11.08 2.04 -6.21
CA CYS A 439 -9.78 2.29 -6.82
C CYS A 439 -9.15 0.99 -7.34
N TYR A 440 -9.20 -0.08 -6.55
CA TYR A 440 -8.68 -1.38 -6.93
C TYR A 440 -9.39 -1.96 -8.16
N ARG A 441 -10.73 -1.90 -8.23
CA ARG A 441 -11.50 -2.38 -9.40
C ARG A 441 -11.24 -1.56 -10.66
N VAL A 442 -11.04 -0.25 -10.53
CA VAL A 442 -10.63 0.60 -11.66
C VAL A 442 -9.22 0.23 -12.14
N TYR A 443 -8.29 0.01 -11.22
CA TYR A 443 -6.94 -0.43 -11.52
C TYR A 443 -6.92 -1.79 -12.25
N GLU A 444 -7.65 -2.77 -11.73
CA GLU A 444 -7.84 -4.10 -12.33
C GLU A 444 -8.35 -3.99 -13.76
N ALA A 445 -9.43 -3.22 -14.00
CA ALA A 445 -10.02 -3.05 -15.32
C ALA A 445 -9.06 -2.42 -16.33
N LEU A 446 -8.18 -1.48 -15.89
CA LEU A 446 -7.11 -0.92 -16.73
C LEU A 446 -6.04 -1.96 -17.07
N ARG A 447 -5.64 -2.81 -16.12
CA ARG A 447 -4.66 -3.87 -16.38
C ARG A 447 -5.21 -4.99 -17.26
N GLU A 448 -6.48 -5.32 -17.14
CA GLU A 448 -7.15 -6.32 -18.00
C GLU A 448 -7.19 -5.95 -19.48
N ILE A 449 -7.06 -4.67 -19.81
CA ILE A 449 -6.93 -4.19 -21.20
C ILE A 449 -5.48 -3.92 -21.61
N GLY A 450 -4.51 -4.43 -20.84
CA GLY A 450 -3.09 -4.41 -21.16
C GLY A 450 -2.36 -3.11 -20.85
N LEU A 451 -2.95 -2.19 -20.07
CA LEU A 451 -2.31 -0.93 -19.73
C LEU A 451 -1.38 -1.07 -18.51
N SER A 452 -0.22 -0.44 -18.58
CA SER A 452 0.65 -0.22 -17.42
C SER A 452 0.19 1.04 -16.69
N VAL A 453 -0.18 0.90 -15.42
CA VAL A 453 -0.75 1.96 -14.58
C VAL A 453 0.26 2.35 -13.51
N ASP A 454 0.40 3.63 -13.25
CA ASP A 454 1.09 4.15 -12.07
C ASP A 454 0.07 4.73 -11.10
N ILE A 455 0.25 4.51 -9.80
CA ILE A 455 -0.60 5.10 -8.75
C ILE A 455 0.14 6.29 -8.17
N ILE A 456 -0.52 7.45 -8.15
CA ILE A 456 0.10 8.72 -7.75
C ILE A 456 -0.73 9.43 -6.67
N PRO A 457 -0.08 10.19 -5.76
CA PRO A 457 -0.78 11.08 -4.83
C PRO A 457 -1.40 12.29 -5.54
N SER A 458 -2.27 13.00 -4.83
CA SER A 458 -2.92 14.22 -5.36
C SER A 458 -1.94 15.36 -5.70
N ASP A 459 -0.75 15.37 -5.11
CA ASP A 459 0.35 16.30 -5.40
C ASP A 459 1.43 15.72 -6.34
N GLY A 460 1.27 14.47 -6.82
CA GLY A 460 2.20 13.80 -7.73
C GLY A 460 2.22 14.39 -9.14
N PRO A 461 3.25 14.14 -9.97
CA PRO A 461 3.38 14.70 -11.32
C PRO A 461 2.26 14.21 -12.24
N LEU A 462 1.70 15.12 -13.06
CA LEU A 462 0.64 14.79 -14.04
C LEU A 462 1.14 14.75 -15.48
N ASP A 463 2.15 15.52 -15.82
CA ASP A 463 2.60 15.79 -17.21
C ASP A 463 3.14 14.55 -17.95
N ALA A 464 3.50 13.48 -17.21
CA ALA A 464 4.01 12.24 -17.78
C ALA A 464 2.91 11.33 -18.35
N TYR A 465 1.64 11.61 -18.04
CA TYR A 465 0.52 10.71 -18.30
C TYR A 465 -0.42 11.25 -19.38
N GLU A 466 -0.87 10.34 -20.24
CA GLU A 466 -1.85 10.61 -21.30
C GLU A 466 -3.30 10.42 -20.80
N LEU A 467 -3.51 9.57 -19.79
CA LEU A 467 -4.77 9.32 -19.13
C LEU A 467 -4.61 9.42 -17.61
N LEU A 468 -5.40 10.31 -17.01
CA LEU A 468 -5.51 10.45 -15.55
C LEU A 468 -6.91 10.01 -15.10
N VAL A 469 -6.95 9.09 -14.15
CA VAL A 469 -8.18 8.63 -13.51
C VAL A 469 -8.19 9.06 -12.05
N LEU A 470 -9.22 9.82 -11.67
CA LEU A 470 -9.58 10.14 -10.28
C LEU A 470 -10.77 9.25 -9.90
N PRO A 471 -10.57 8.09 -9.27
CA PRO A 471 -11.67 7.15 -9.03
C PRO A 471 -12.80 7.77 -8.18
N ALA A 472 -12.44 8.55 -7.16
CA ALA A 472 -13.38 9.27 -6.29
C ALA A 472 -12.60 10.30 -5.43
N GLN A 473 -12.31 11.47 -5.96
CA GLN A 473 -11.58 12.52 -5.23
C GLN A 473 -12.57 13.40 -4.46
N ALA A 474 -12.89 13.01 -3.21
CA ALA A 474 -13.95 13.67 -2.42
C ALA A 474 -13.71 15.16 -2.21
N HIS A 475 -12.50 15.55 -1.87
CA HIS A 475 -12.06 16.93 -1.67
C HIS A 475 -11.07 17.35 -2.76
N ILE A 476 -11.34 18.49 -3.39
CA ILE A 476 -10.46 19.11 -4.39
C ILE A 476 -9.82 20.34 -3.76
N THR A 477 -8.53 20.25 -3.47
CA THR A 477 -7.76 21.40 -2.97
C THR A 477 -7.57 22.44 -4.09
N PRO A 478 -7.35 23.74 -3.75
CA PRO A 478 -7.05 24.77 -4.75
C PRO A 478 -5.83 24.40 -5.62
N GLN A 479 -4.81 23.80 -5.02
CA GLN A 479 -3.60 23.37 -5.74
C GLN A 479 -3.91 22.23 -6.72
N LEU A 480 -4.71 21.24 -6.32
CA LEU A 480 -5.13 20.17 -7.20
C LEU A 480 -6.00 20.72 -8.34
N GLN A 481 -6.93 21.63 -8.05
CA GLN A 481 -7.78 22.28 -9.08
C GLN A 481 -6.92 22.99 -10.14
N GLU A 482 -5.93 23.80 -9.72
CA GLU A 482 -5.01 24.49 -10.63
C GLU A 482 -4.28 23.50 -11.54
N ARG A 483 -3.77 22.41 -10.97
CA ARG A 483 -3.03 21.36 -11.69
C ARG A 483 -3.93 20.61 -12.67
N LEU A 484 -5.17 20.29 -12.29
CA LEU A 484 -6.14 19.63 -13.16
C LEU A 484 -6.56 20.56 -14.32
N ASN A 485 -6.72 21.85 -14.08
CA ASN A 485 -6.99 22.85 -15.13
C ASN A 485 -5.84 22.96 -16.14
N ALA A 486 -4.61 22.78 -15.69
CA ALA A 486 -3.40 22.82 -16.54
C ALA A 486 -3.15 21.51 -17.29
N TYR A 487 -3.73 20.39 -16.85
CA TYR A 487 -3.47 19.06 -17.39
C TYR A 487 -3.94 18.94 -18.85
N GLN A 488 -3.06 18.37 -19.70
CA GLN A 488 -3.30 18.30 -21.15
C GLN A 488 -3.75 16.91 -21.64
N GLY A 489 -3.63 15.87 -20.81
CA GLY A 489 -4.11 14.52 -21.13
C GLY A 489 -5.62 14.34 -20.95
N VAL A 490 -6.07 13.12 -21.10
CA VAL A 490 -7.48 12.75 -20.88
C VAL A 490 -7.72 12.56 -19.38
N LEU A 491 -8.75 13.21 -18.85
CA LEU A 491 -9.18 13.13 -17.47
C LEU A 491 -10.50 12.36 -17.35
N LEU A 492 -10.54 11.34 -16.50
CA LEU A 492 -11.77 10.74 -16.00
C LEU A 492 -11.92 11.06 -14.50
N ALA A 493 -12.94 11.81 -14.12
CA ALA A 493 -13.36 11.95 -12.73
C ALA A 493 -14.49 10.95 -12.44
N GLY A 494 -14.31 10.17 -11.36
CA GLY A 494 -15.29 9.17 -10.92
C GLY A 494 -16.32 9.73 -9.94
N PRO A 495 -17.22 8.87 -9.44
CA PRO A 495 -18.31 9.27 -8.56
C PRO A 495 -17.80 9.88 -7.26
N ARG A 496 -18.58 10.77 -6.67
CA ARG A 496 -18.28 11.51 -5.42
C ARG A 496 -17.13 12.52 -5.52
N THR A 497 -16.52 12.72 -6.69
CA THR A 497 -15.48 13.73 -6.89
C THR A 497 -16.02 15.14 -6.62
N GLY A 498 -15.28 15.92 -5.78
CA GLY A 498 -15.66 17.28 -5.38
C GLY A 498 -16.92 17.37 -4.51
N SER A 499 -17.31 16.29 -3.84
CA SER A 499 -18.51 16.22 -3.01
C SER A 499 -18.34 16.74 -1.59
N LYS A 500 -17.10 17.00 -1.14
CA LYS A 500 -16.77 17.47 0.19
C LYS A 500 -15.76 18.62 0.16
N THR A 501 -15.87 19.51 1.15
CA THR A 501 -14.84 20.49 1.47
C THR A 501 -13.79 19.89 2.40
N ASP A 502 -12.68 20.61 2.66
CA ASP A 502 -11.64 20.20 3.64
C ASP A 502 -12.23 19.91 5.04
N SER A 503 -13.25 20.65 5.44
CA SER A 503 -13.94 20.47 6.72
C SER A 503 -15.11 19.47 6.65
N TYR A 504 -15.14 18.62 5.64
CA TYR A 504 -16.18 17.59 5.43
C TYR A 504 -17.58 18.15 5.12
N GLN A 505 -17.74 19.42 4.84
CA GLN A 505 -19.03 20.03 4.45
C GLN A 505 -19.35 19.70 2.98
N ILE A 506 -20.62 19.83 2.61
CA ILE A 506 -21.04 19.78 1.21
C ILE A 506 -20.76 21.15 0.60
N PRO A 507 -20.07 21.24 -0.55
CA PRO A 507 -19.80 22.53 -1.20
C PRO A 507 -21.10 23.19 -1.69
N ASP A 508 -21.18 24.52 -1.61
CA ASP A 508 -22.38 25.31 -1.95
C ASP A 508 -22.84 25.11 -3.40
N ASN A 509 -21.89 24.88 -4.31
CA ASN A 509 -22.16 24.61 -5.72
C ASN A 509 -22.37 23.12 -6.06
N LEU A 510 -22.49 22.26 -5.04
CA LEU A 510 -22.61 20.81 -5.15
C LEU A 510 -21.42 20.16 -5.91
N ALA A 511 -21.41 18.81 -6.00
CA ALA A 511 -20.42 18.10 -6.80
C ALA A 511 -20.60 18.41 -8.31
N PRO A 512 -19.52 18.55 -9.09
CA PRO A 512 -18.12 18.28 -8.77
C PRO A 512 -17.40 19.43 -8.05
N GLY A 513 -18.12 20.36 -7.43
CA GLY A 513 -17.56 21.42 -6.60
C GLY A 513 -16.58 22.33 -7.35
N PRO A 514 -15.31 22.42 -6.94
CA PRO A 514 -14.31 23.26 -7.61
C PRO A 514 -14.05 22.89 -9.07
N LEU A 515 -14.40 21.68 -9.52
CA LEU A 515 -14.19 21.25 -10.91
C LEU A 515 -15.34 21.61 -11.85
N ALA A 516 -16.35 22.39 -11.42
CA ALA A 516 -17.53 22.72 -12.22
C ALA A 516 -17.21 23.47 -13.53
N GLU A 517 -16.10 24.22 -13.59
CA GLU A 517 -15.64 24.86 -14.84
C GLU A 517 -15.05 23.85 -15.83
N LEU A 518 -14.34 22.84 -15.33
CA LEU A 518 -13.72 21.78 -16.12
C LEU A 518 -14.75 20.71 -16.54
N LEU A 519 -15.70 20.44 -15.67
CA LEU A 519 -16.79 19.47 -15.80
C LEU A 519 -18.13 20.17 -15.55
N PRO A 520 -18.75 20.80 -16.57
CA PRO A 520 -19.98 21.59 -16.42
C PRO A 520 -21.20 20.68 -16.18
N LEU A 521 -21.30 20.16 -14.98
CA LEU A 521 -22.38 19.31 -14.49
C LEU A 521 -22.72 19.63 -13.04
N THR A 522 -23.84 19.13 -12.57
CA THR A 522 -24.25 19.20 -11.15
C THR A 522 -24.84 17.86 -10.73
N VAL A 523 -24.34 17.30 -9.64
CA VAL A 523 -24.93 16.13 -9.00
C VAL A 523 -26.09 16.59 -8.12
N GLU A 524 -27.32 16.38 -8.58
CA GLU A 524 -28.52 16.85 -7.87
C GLU A 524 -28.98 15.90 -6.76
N ARG A 525 -28.78 14.59 -6.95
CA ARG A 525 -29.16 13.54 -6.01
C ARG A 525 -28.23 12.33 -6.15
N VAL A 526 -28.21 11.50 -5.11
CA VAL A 526 -27.42 10.29 -5.08
C VAL A 526 -28.27 9.11 -4.58
N ASP A 527 -28.07 7.95 -5.18
CA ASP A 527 -28.67 6.70 -4.77
C ASP A 527 -27.57 5.72 -4.31
N ALA A 528 -27.59 5.35 -3.03
CA ALA A 528 -26.81 4.25 -2.49
C ALA A 528 -27.60 2.95 -2.72
N LEU A 529 -27.11 2.10 -3.60
CA LEU A 529 -27.85 0.93 -4.08
C LEU A 529 -27.54 -0.31 -3.23
N PRO A 530 -28.57 -1.05 -2.77
CA PRO A 530 -28.37 -2.39 -2.22
C PRO A 530 -27.72 -3.34 -3.25
N GLU A 531 -26.95 -4.30 -2.80
CA GLU A 531 -26.17 -5.20 -3.68
C GLU A 531 -27.01 -5.92 -4.75
N HIS A 532 -28.27 -6.27 -4.43
CA HIS A 532 -29.18 -6.91 -5.37
C HIS A 532 -29.87 -5.94 -6.35
N THR A 533 -29.64 -4.64 -6.20
CA THR A 533 -30.22 -3.59 -7.08
C THR A 533 -29.16 -3.15 -8.07
N GLN A 534 -29.32 -3.54 -9.32
CA GLN A 534 -28.37 -3.24 -10.39
C GLN A 534 -29.10 -2.62 -11.59
N PRO A 535 -29.37 -1.30 -11.59
CA PRO A 535 -30.01 -0.62 -12.71
C PRO A 535 -29.25 -0.84 -14.01
N ALA A 536 -29.98 -1.18 -15.05
CA ALA A 536 -29.40 -1.35 -16.38
C ALA A 536 -29.01 0.01 -16.97
N VAL A 537 -27.87 0.03 -17.64
CA VAL A 537 -27.26 1.19 -18.30
C VAL A 537 -26.90 0.81 -19.73
N SER A 538 -27.10 1.73 -20.65
CA SER A 538 -26.72 1.53 -22.05
C SER A 538 -26.40 2.86 -22.74
N GLY A 539 -25.67 2.76 -23.84
CA GLY A 539 -25.33 3.92 -24.67
C GLY A 539 -24.32 3.56 -25.75
N ARG A 540 -23.74 4.61 -26.36
CA ARG A 540 -22.76 4.41 -27.46
C ARG A 540 -21.47 3.70 -27.06
N TRP A 541 -21.17 3.63 -25.76
CA TRP A 541 -19.95 2.98 -25.23
C TRP A 541 -20.20 1.58 -24.67
N GLY A 542 -21.44 1.08 -24.71
CA GLY A 542 -21.76 -0.28 -24.30
C GLY A 542 -23.08 -0.39 -23.54
N ALA A 543 -23.27 -1.54 -22.92
CA ALA A 543 -24.41 -1.81 -22.06
C ALA A 543 -24.00 -2.74 -20.89
N GLY A 544 -24.62 -2.53 -19.74
CA GLY A 544 -24.35 -3.27 -18.50
C GLY A 544 -25.23 -2.75 -17.37
N SER A 545 -24.66 -2.65 -16.17
CA SER A 545 -25.38 -2.25 -14.96
C SER A 545 -24.54 -1.33 -14.05
N VAL A 546 -25.25 -0.60 -13.17
CA VAL A 546 -24.67 0.14 -12.06
C VAL A 546 -24.68 -0.73 -10.81
N LYS A 547 -23.65 -0.60 -9.97
CA LYS A 547 -23.52 -1.23 -8.65
C LYS A 547 -23.30 -0.16 -7.57
N HIS A 548 -23.75 -0.40 -6.37
CA HIS A 548 -23.43 0.32 -5.12
C HIS A 548 -23.76 1.82 -5.08
N TRP A 549 -23.43 2.60 -6.13
CA TRP A 549 -23.53 4.06 -6.14
C TRP A 549 -23.99 4.58 -7.50
N HIS A 550 -24.98 5.46 -7.50
CA HIS A 550 -25.54 6.07 -8.70
C HIS A 550 -25.92 7.53 -8.45
N GLU A 551 -25.41 8.43 -9.27
CA GLU A 551 -25.66 9.88 -9.20
C GLU A 551 -26.70 10.31 -10.23
N GLN A 552 -27.62 11.18 -9.80
CA GLN A 552 -28.58 11.86 -10.65
C GLN A 552 -27.95 13.19 -11.09
N ILE A 553 -27.63 13.32 -12.38
CA ILE A 553 -26.77 14.39 -12.88
C ILE A 553 -27.49 15.26 -13.86
N LYS A 554 -27.42 16.59 -13.66
CA LYS A 554 -27.82 17.60 -14.62
C LYS A 554 -26.60 18.10 -15.36
N THR A 555 -26.63 18.03 -16.71
CA THR A 555 -25.53 18.47 -17.57
C THR A 555 -25.99 18.66 -19.02
N ASP A 556 -25.27 19.51 -19.76
CA ASP A 556 -25.36 19.64 -21.22
C ASP A 556 -24.23 18.87 -21.94
N LEU A 557 -23.32 18.21 -21.20
CA LEU A 557 -22.28 17.39 -21.79
C LEU A 557 -22.83 16.19 -22.56
N PRO A 558 -22.18 15.78 -23.67
CA PRO A 558 -22.58 14.58 -24.40
C PRO A 558 -22.70 13.36 -23.51
N CYS A 559 -23.87 12.74 -23.47
CA CYS A 559 -24.14 11.53 -22.75
C CYS A 559 -23.58 10.31 -23.53
N LEU A 560 -22.74 9.52 -22.89
CA LEU A 560 -22.08 8.32 -23.45
C LEU A 560 -22.77 7.03 -22.99
N LEU A 561 -23.22 7.02 -21.74
CA LEU A 561 -24.03 5.99 -21.12
C LEU A 561 -25.13 6.64 -20.29
N SER A 562 -26.33 6.09 -20.34
CA SER A 562 -27.46 6.51 -19.50
C SER A 562 -28.20 5.33 -18.90
N ASP A 563 -28.92 5.58 -17.81
CA ASP A 563 -29.87 4.64 -17.27
C ASP A 563 -31.16 4.57 -18.11
N ARG A 564 -32.09 3.69 -17.73
CA ARG A 564 -33.40 3.57 -18.44
C ARG A 564 -34.28 4.82 -18.37
N GLY A 565 -34.03 5.67 -17.38
CA GLY A 565 -34.72 6.95 -17.21
C GLY A 565 -34.15 8.08 -18.06
N GLY A 566 -33.00 7.84 -18.71
CA GLY A 566 -32.27 8.83 -19.48
C GLY A 566 -31.30 9.69 -18.65
N ASN A 567 -31.11 9.36 -17.35
CA ASN A 567 -30.12 10.04 -16.52
C ASN A 567 -28.69 9.68 -16.97
N PRO A 568 -27.81 10.67 -17.24
CA PRO A 568 -26.45 10.41 -17.65
C PRO A 568 -25.65 9.67 -16.59
N VAL A 569 -24.96 8.60 -16.97
CA VAL A 569 -24.08 7.78 -16.11
C VAL A 569 -22.61 8.01 -16.43
N LEU A 570 -22.27 8.08 -17.72
CA LEU A 570 -20.96 8.50 -18.20
C LEU A 570 -21.17 9.59 -19.25
N MET A 571 -20.52 10.72 -19.07
CA MET A 571 -20.63 11.89 -19.94
C MET A 571 -19.28 12.56 -20.13
N GLY A 572 -19.15 13.35 -21.18
CA GLY A 572 -17.94 14.12 -21.45
C GLY A 572 -17.68 14.30 -22.92
N GLU A 573 -16.73 15.18 -23.24
CA GLU A 573 -16.23 15.44 -24.59
C GLU A 573 -14.77 15.89 -24.58
N GLY A 574 -14.13 15.78 -25.75
CA GLY A 574 -12.73 16.14 -25.86
C GLY A 574 -11.86 15.26 -24.95
N ARG A 575 -11.36 15.83 -23.87
CA ARG A 575 -10.50 15.13 -22.91
C ARG A 575 -11.02 15.15 -21.47
N HIS A 576 -12.24 15.64 -21.23
CA HIS A 576 -12.79 15.69 -19.87
C HIS A 576 -14.04 14.82 -19.76
N PHE A 577 -14.01 13.86 -18.87
CA PHE A 577 -15.05 12.86 -18.67
C PHE A 577 -15.43 12.74 -17.20
N TYR A 578 -16.70 12.47 -16.95
CA TYR A 578 -17.23 12.20 -15.62
C TYR A 578 -18.04 10.91 -15.62
N LEU A 579 -17.74 10.04 -14.67
CA LEU A 579 -18.47 8.81 -14.40
C LEU A 579 -19.23 8.98 -13.07
N GLY A 580 -20.55 9.12 -13.11
CA GLY A 580 -21.39 9.35 -11.93
C GLY A 580 -21.86 8.07 -11.23
N SER A 581 -21.25 6.93 -11.52
CA SER A 581 -21.72 5.65 -10.96
C SER A 581 -20.63 4.60 -10.92
N CYS A 582 -20.75 3.63 -10.01
CA CYS A 582 -19.94 2.42 -10.07
C CYS A 582 -20.52 1.45 -11.09
N LEU A 583 -19.80 1.17 -12.15
CA LEU A 583 -20.22 0.24 -13.20
C LEU A 583 -19.88 -1.22 -12.83
N ASP A 584 -20.59 -2.18 -13.42
CA ASP A 584 -20.12 -3.56 -13.39
C ASP A 584 -18.78 -3.71 -14.14
N ASN A 585 -18.02 -4.75 -13.82
CA ASN A 585 -16.64 -4.90 -14.31
C ASN A 585 -16.54 -4.90 -15.85
N SER A 586 -17.51 -5.52 -16.54
CA SER A 586 -17.49 -5.62 -17.99
C SER A 586 -17.71 -4.27 -18.67
N LEU A 587 -18.68 -3.48 -18.18
CA LEU A 587 -18.95 -2.14 -18.70
C LEU A 587 -17.88 -1.14 -18.31
N LEU A 588 -17.31 -1.26 -17.09
CA LEU A 588 -16.17 -0.45 -16.64
C LEU A 588 -14.97 -0.66 -17.57
N LYS A 589 -14.60 -1.91 -17.83
CA LYS A 589 -13.50 -2.27 -18.72
C LYS A 589 -13.73 -1.74 -20.15
N ALA A 590 -14.92 -1.92 -20.70
CA ALA A 590 -15.27 -1.40 -22.01
C ALA A 590 -15.19 0.13 -22.09
N SER A 591 -15.63 0.83 -21.03
CA SER A 591 -15.57 2.29 -20.93
C SER A 591 -14.14 2.80 -20.82
N LEU A 592 -13.31 2.15 -20.03
CA LEU A 592 -11.88 2.50 -19.89
C LEU A 592 -11.10 2.23 -21.19
N ALA A 593 -11.43 1.17 -21.93
CA ALA A 593 -10.85 0.93 -23.26
C ALA A 593 -11.19 2.08 -24.24
N LYS A 594 -12.41 2.60 -24.20
CA LYS A 594 -12.78 3.77 -25.01
C LYS A 594 -12.05 5.05 -24.60
N LEU A 595 -11.82 5.26 -23.30
CA LEU A 595 -11.01 6.38 -22.81
C LEU A 595 -9.55 6.24 -23.24
N ALA A 596 -9.02 5.02 -23.21
CA ALA A 596 -7.68 4.74 -23.73
C ALA A 596 -7.57 5.06 -25.23
N ASP A 597 -8.58 4.71 -26.04
CA ASP A 597 -8.65 5.11 -27.45
C ASP A 597 -8.61 6.66 -27.60
N VAL A 598 -9.38 7.40 -26.78
CA VAL A 598 -9.36 8.87 -26.76
C VAL A 598 -7.97 9.41 -26.40
N ALA A 599 -7.30 8.78 -25.45
CA ALA A 599 -5.94 9.11 -25.03
C ALA A 599 -4.85 8.60 -25.99
N SER A 600 -5.22 7.97 -27.12
CA SER A 600 -4.32 7.36 -28.09
C SER A 600 -3.39 6.28 -27.48
N LEU A 601 -3.88 5.59 -26.46
CA LEU A 601 -3.18 4.50 -25.79
C LEU A 601 -3.59 3.15 -26.39
N PRO A 602 -2.63 2.32 -26.84
CA PRO A 602 -2.95 1.00 -27.37
C PRO A 602 -3.43 0.07 -26.25
N THR A 603 -4.52 -0.62 -26.49
CA THR A 603 -5.03 -1.69 -25.61
C THR A 603 -4.88 -3.04 -26.31
N CYS A 604 -4.82 -4.12 -25.53
CA CYS A 604 -4.78 -5.47 -26.05
C CYS A 604 -5.75 -6.39 -25.30
N TYR A 605 -6.22 -7.41 -26.01
CA TYR A 605 -7.00 -8.47 -25.39
C TYR A 605 -6.05 -9.42 -24.64
N LEU A 606 -6.27 -9.56 -23.33
CA LEU A 606 -5.56 -10.54 -22.51
C LEU A 606 -6.47 -11.70 -22.16
N PRO A 607 -5.98 -12.95 -22.27
CA PRO A 607 -6.69 -14.11 -21.73
C PRO A 607 -6.94 -13.95 -20.22
N GLU A 608 -7.96 -14.63 -19.71
CA GLU A 608 -8.29 -14.59 -18.30
C GLU A 608 -7.11 -15.05 -17.43
N GLY A 609 -6.81 -14.29 -16.36
CA GLY A 609 -5.66 -14.51 -15.49
C GLY A 609 -4.31 -14.13 -16.08
N VAL A 610 -4.25 -13.66 -17.33
CA VAL A 610 -3.01 -13.12 -17.92
C VAL A 610 -2.92 -11.64 -17.64
N ARG A 611 -1.71 -11.19 -17.27
CA ARG A 611 -1.38 -9.76 -17.12
C ARG A 611 -0.05 -9.46 -17.79
N ILE A 612 0.10 -8.23 -18.23
CA ILE A 612 1.37 -7.72 -18.78
C ILE A 612 1.82 -6.48 -18.01
N ARG A 613 3.14 -6.27 -17.99
CA ARG A 613 3.76 -5.03 -17.51
C ARG A 613 4.92 -4.67 -18.40
N GLU A 614 5.05 -3.40 -18.74
CA GLU A 614 6.14 -2.90 -19.56
C GLU A 614 7.12 -2.06 -18.73
N ARG A 615 8.43 -2.26 -18.98
CA ARG A 615 9.50 -1.39 -18.48
C ARG A 615 10.50 -1.15 -19.58
N GLY A 616 10.69 0.11 -19.98
CA GLY A 616 11.50 0.44 -21.14
C GLY A 616 11.04 -0.34 -22.40
N ASN A 617 11.92 -1.14 -22.96
CA ASN A 617 11.62 -2.02 -24.10
C ASN A 617 11.37 -3.49 -23.70
N VAL A 618 11.18 -3.76 -22.41
CA VAL A 618 10.93 -5.12 -21.89
C VAL A 618 9.46 -5.28 -21.53
N ILE A 619 8.86 -6.39 -21.93
CA ILE A 619 7.48 -6.78 -21.61
C ILE A 619 7.54 -8.04 -20.77
N PHE A 620 6.93 -7.97 -19.59
CA PHE A 620 6.72 -9.11 -18.70
C PHE A 620 5.29 -9.60 -18.87
N VAL A 621 5.14 -10.92 -19.06
CA VAL A 621 3.84 -11.59 -19.22
C VAL A 621 3.67 -12.60 -18.10
N PHE A 622 2.59 -12.50 -17.36
CA PHE A 622 2.29 -13.35 -16.21
C PHE A 622 1.01 -14.16 -16.45
N ASN A 623 1.04 -15.43 -16.11
CA ASN A 623 -0.13 -16.30 -16.12
C ASN A 623 -0.48 -16.71 -14.69
N TYR A 624 -1.53 -16.11 -14.12
CA TYR A 624 -2.07 -16.45 -12.80
C TYR A 624 -3.13 -17.56 -12.83
N SER A 625 -3.53 -18.01 -14.04
CA SER A 625 -4.50 -19.09 -14.15
C SER A 625 -3.86 -20.44 -13.79
N SER A 626 -4.67 -21.43 -13.50
CA SER A 626 -4.22 -22.82 -13.33
C SER A 626 -4.01 -23.55 -14.67
N GLN A 627 -4.32 -22.92 -15.80
CA GLN A 627 -4.24 -23.50 -17.14
C GLN A 627 -3.02 -22.98 -17.89
N SER A 628 -2.51 -23.78 -18.82
CA SER A 628 -1.48 -23.32 -19.74
C SER A 628 -2.08 -22.37 -20.78
N VAL A 629 -1.41 -21.23 -21.01
CA VAL A 629 -1.83 -20.18 -21.96
C VAL A 629 -0.71 -19.91 -22.95
N VAL A 630 -1.08 -19.75 -24.23
CA VAL A 630 -0.17 -19.24 -25.25
C VAL A 630 -0.48 -17.77 -25.46
N PHE A 631 0.49 -16.90 -25.16
CA PHE A 631 0.38 -15.47 -25.39
C PHE A 631 1.74 -14.91 -25.84
N GLU A 632 1.75 -14.20 -26.94
CA GLU A 632 2.93 -13.54 -27.49
C GLU A 632 2.62 -12.07 -27.71
N PRO A 633 3.34 -11.14 -27.06
CA PRO A 633 3.21 -9.71 -27.34
C PRO A 633 3.60 -9.40 -28.79
N ASP A 634 2.86 -8.47 -29.41
CA ASP A 634 3.14 -8.02 -30.77
C ASP A 634 4.54 -7.39 -30.88
N ASN A 635 5.22 -7.65 -31.99
CA ASN A 635 6.53 -7.09 -32.28
C ASN A 635 7.58 -7.29 -31.16
N ALA A 636 7.54 -8.43 -30.50
CA ALA A 636 8.46 -8.77 -29.40
C ALA A 636 9.22 -10.09 -29.68
N GLU A 637 10.34 -10.25 -29.01
CA GLU A 637 11.20 -11.42 -29.04
C GLU A 637 11.30 -12.02 -27.63
N LEU A 638 11.12 -13.34 -27.51
CA LEU A 638 11.22 -14.04 -26.24
C LEU A 638 12.67 -14.03 -25.73
N VAL A 639 12.87 -13.49 -24.53
CA VAL A 639 14.19 -13.42 -23.87
C VAL A 639 14.31 -14.47 -22.76
N LEU A 640 13.25 -14.65 -21.94
CA LEU A 640 13.25 -15.58 -20.82
C LEU A 640 11.90 -16.29 -20.68
N GLY A 641 11.91 -17.55 -20.26
CA GLY A 641 10.70 -18.36 -20.11
C GLY A 641 10.28 -19.04 -21.41
N ASN A 642 8.99 -19.30 -21.57
CA ASN A 642 8.40 -20.05 -22.69
C ASN A 642 7.25 -19.26 -23.34
N ARG A 643 6.96 -19.56 -24.62
CA ARG A 643 5.79 -19.03 -25.35
C ARG A 643 4.47 -19.58 -24.78
N THR A 644 4.49 -20.83 -24.34
CA THR A 644 3.39 -21.43 -23.57
C THR A 644 3.72 -21.27 -22.10
N LEU A 645 2.97 -20.41 -21.42
CA LEU A 645 3.07 -20.21 -19.98
C LEU A 645 2.22 -21.27 -19.29
N ASN A 646 2.81 -22.07 -18.43
CA ASN A 646 2.07 -22.95 -17.53
C ASN A 646 1.26 -22.15 -16.50
N GLY A 647 0.48 -22.83 -15.66
CA GLY A 647 -0.10 -22.17 -14.49
C GLY A 647 0.99 -21.59 -13.57
N ALA A 648 0.77 -20.43 -13.01
CA ALA A 648 1.72 -19.72 -12.14
C ALA A 648 3.10 -19.47 -12.81
N ASP A 649 3.13 -18.97 -14.04
CA ASP A 649 4.37 -18.83 -14.84
C ASP A 649 4.56 -17.40 -15.37
N VAL A 650 5.79 -17.09 -15.74
CA VAL A 650 6.20 -15.80 -16.33
C VAL A 650 7.09 -16.00 -17.55
N SER A 651 6.88 -15.17 -18.56
CA SER A 651 7.81 -15.01 -19.69
C SER A 651 8.16 -13.55 -19.91
N ILE A 652 9.39 -13.31 -20.37
CA ILE A 652 9.93 -11.96 -20.55
C ILE A 652 10.34 -11.79 -22.01
N TRP A 653 9.93 -10.67 -22.59
CA TRP A 653 10.06 -10.34 -24.00
C TRP A 653 10.74 -9.00 -24.18
N LYS A 654 11.44 -8.83 -25.29
CA LYS A 654 12.05 -7.56 -25.71
C LYS A 654 11.33 -7.05 -26.96
N LYS A 655 10.90 -5.79 -26.96
CA LYS A 655 10.35 -5.11 -28.14
C LYS A 655 11.41 -5.06 -29.23
N LYS A 656 11.00 -5.34 -30.48
CA LYS A 656 11.88 -5.29 -31.67
C LYS A 656 12.12 -3.87 -32.15
#